data_14a00b2a3b1fbf52a31481144df2c910
#
_entry.id   14a00b2a3b1fbf52a31481144df2c910
#
_cell.length_a   1.000
_cell.length_b   1.000
_cell.length_c   1.000
_cell.angle_alpha   90.00
_cell.angle_beta   90.00
_cell.angle_gamma   90.00
#
_symmetry.space_group_name_H-M   'P 1'
#
loop_
_entity.id
_entity.type
_entity.pdbx_description
1 polymer ?
#
loop_
_entity_poly.entity_id
_entity_poly.type
_entity_poly.pdbx_seq_one_letter_code
_entity_poly.pdbx_strand_id
1 'polypeptide(L)'
;MSKKVHVVPHSHWDREWYFTTSRSKIYLMKDLNDVLNTLEKDENFKFMLDAQASLLDDYLKWMPQDEERIKKFVKEKRLIIGPWYTQTDQMVISAESIVRNMYYGMKRCEEFGGYMNVGYVPDSFGQAGNMPQIYQAFGIKDSLFWRGVSDDMVKHTDYMWEGDDGSEVFVTQIPFGYYIGGNIPEEEPKSEEFWQKECFEKAGKRSSTDNIYFPNGFDQAPVRKNLSEILAKRQAKDTENEYKISTVEEYIADVKKANPELEKVKGELLIAKHMRIHKSIFSSRSDLKVLNTEVQNYVTNVMEPILVMSKSLNNPYPKETVKEIWELLFENAAHDSIGSCIADTANEDVYVRYKQARDLAVNLVELHTRLIATSLKEKENKITFTLFNTLPVERKETIEFTTYLPDGEFEIVDANNNKVPYTVLEKRDLTDYVLTQTIRLNPSKEIYIPNKVYEAKIVISKDHVSSFGFEQLELVFSGNGEDPYKECEYLENEFYKVTINKDGSFNVLDKESQKEYKNQGVLVENGDDGDSFNYSIPRQDMEIYSTAFKPMIYVKGSSLVQKANIQFEMVVPEDLKARAAKQATFKMPVELIVGLRKHSKVIDVQVNVDNHGLSHRLCILFDAGFATKTNIADQQFGTIMRPNGYEKEMSLYIQSANTKEDKVVDSLEPVNWQQSETTWQEPPIAIEPCQSFVSLTNDEETVSVIPQGVREYEIIGENKNVIRLTLFRTYGFMGKENLLYRPGRASGEKIIETPDAQLLKKMSFNCGVAYCAKAFNDSNIANIAKQYNTPIEVKEYSEFLNGRLIFSQIEEEATNDNNLTMLSMEGNLTVSAIKNAEDQEGMIIRLYNGMYKENASGKLIFTKPIKNAYVTNLKEEKTGEVKYTDHEIDLGSLSHCKFVTLYVEL
;
A
#
# COMPACT_ATOMS: atom_id res chain seq x y z
N MET A 1 29.31 26.04 -26.21
CA MET A 1 29.32 24.71 -26.87
C MET A 1 27.96 24.52 -27.49
N SER A 2 27.86 23.85 -28.61
CA SER A 2 26.62 23.50 -29.30
C SER A 2 25.77 22.62 -28.37
N LYS A 3 24.49 22.95 -28.20
CA LYS A 3 23.53 22.17 -27.42
C LYS A 3 22.80 21.21 -28.34
N LYS A 4 22.42 20.03 -27.78
CA LYS A 4 21.59 19.05 -28.43
C LYS A 4 20.28 18.91 -27.67
N VAL A 5 19.18 19.34 -28.29
CA VAL A 5 17.86 19.36 -27.68
C VAL A 5 17.08 18.10 -28.08
N HIS A 6 16.82 17.24 -27.11
CA HIS A 6 15.99 16.05 -27.26
C HIS A 6 14.54 16.40 -26.98
N VAL A 7 13.76 16.66 -28.01
CA VAL A 7 12.34 16.92 -27.89
C VAL A 7 11.62 15.57 -27.83
N VAL A 8 10.98 15.28 -26.71
CA VAL A 8 10.33 13.98 -26.46
C VAL A 8 8.82 14.15 -26.46
N PRO A 9 8.14 13.80 -27.57
CA PRO A 9 6.67 13.86 -27.64
C PRO A 9 6.04 12.78 -26.75
N HIS A 10 5.09 13.19 -25.94
CA HIS A 10 4.34 12.30 -25.04
C HIS A 10 2.97 12.89 -24.69
N SER A 11 2.15 12.12 -24.01
CA SER A 11 1.01 12.62 -23.26
C SER A 11 1.10 12.00 -21.86
N HIS A 12 0.97 12.82 -20.81
CA HIS A 12 0.71 12.28 -19.47
C HIS A 12 -0.76 11.88 -19.44
N TRP A 13 -1.04 10.64 -19.02
CA TRP A 13 -2.37 10.09 -19.12
C TRP A 13 -2.87 9.63 -17.77
N ASP A 14 -3.65 10.51 -17.12
CA ASP A 14 -4.42 10.12 -15.96
C ASP A 14 -5.56 9.22 -16.41
N ARG A 15 -5.57 8.01 -15.91
CA ARG A 15 -6.62 7.05 -16.25
C ARG A 15 -7.99 7.53 -15.74
N GLU A 16 -7.99 8.18 -14.60
CA GLU A 16 -9.11 8.92 -14.00
C GLU A 16 -8.58 10.06 -13.12
N TRP A 17 -9.29 11.16 -13.06
CA TRP A 17 -8.95 12.33 -12.25
C TRP A 17 -10.18 13.22 -12.03
N TYR A 18 -10.38 14.26 -12.84
CA TYR A 18 -11.64 15.03 -12.90
C TYR A 18 -12.79 14.26 -13.56
N PHE A 19 -12.50 13.13 -14.09
CA PHE A 19 -13.35 12.30 -14.95
C PHE A 19 -13.12 10.82 -14.66
N THR A 20 -14.11 10.02 -14.99
CA THR A 20 -14.07 8.57 -14.87
C THR A 20 -13.17 7.92 -15.92
N THR A 21 -12.70 6.71 -15.66
CA THR A 21 -12.00 5.88 -16.66
C THR A 21 -12.80 5.74 -17.96
N SER A 22 -14.12 5.60 -17.88
CA SER A 22 -14.98 5.47 -19.07
C SER A 22 -14.87 6.69 -19.97
N ARG A 23 -14.87 7.89 -19.40
CA ARG A 23 -14.67 9.12 -20.15
C ARG A 23 -13.25 9.22 -20.72
N SER A 24 -12.23 8.90 -19.93
CA SER A 24 -10.84 8.87 -20.35
C SER A 24 -10.63 7.99 -21.58
N LYS A 25 -11.20 6.78 -21.60
CA LYS A 25 -11.13 5.83 -22.72
C LYS A 25 -11.70 6.39 -24.04
N ILE A 26 -12.77 7.19 -23.97
CA ILE A 26 -13.34 7.83 -25.18
C ILE A 26 -12.33 8.80 -25.81
N TYR A 27 -11.62 9.59 -25.01
CA TYR A 27 -10.59 10.50 -25.52
C TYR A 27 -9.34 9.74 -25.97
N LEU A 28 -8.95 8.69 -25.25
CA LEU A 28 -7.82 7.84 -25.61
C LEU A 28 -7.99 7.21 -27.01
N MET A 29 -9.20 6.76 -27.36
CA MET A 29 -9.47 6.23 -28.72
C MET A 29 -9.10 7.23 -29.81
N LYS A 30 -9.50 8.48 -29.64
CA LYS A 30 -9.20 9.54 -30.61
C LYS A 30 -7.71 9.89 -30.61
N ASP A 31 -7.13 10.08 -29.44
CA ASP A 31 -5.78 10.60 -29.31
C ASP A 31 -4.73 9.57 -29.72
N LEU A 32 -4.87 8.30 -29.33
CA LEU A 32 -3.95 7.25 -29.79
C LEU A 32 -4.10 6.96 -31.27
N ASN A 33 -5.32 7.02 -31.82
CA ASN A 33 -5.49 6.92 -33.28
C ASN A 33 -4.77 8.07 -34.03
N ASP A 34 -4.82 9.30 -33.48
CA ASP A 34 -4.07 10.43 -34.06
C ASP A 34 -2.55 10.23 -33.96
N VAL A 35 -2.06 9.64 -32.87
CA VAL A 35 -0.64 9.24 -32.72
C VAL A 35 -0.27 8.22 -33.79
N LEU A 36 -1.04 7.14 -33.94
CA LEU A 36 -0.78 6.11 -34.95
C LEU A 36 -0.77 6.67 -36.38
N ASN A 37 -1.73 7.55 -36.70
CA ASN A 37 -1.80 8.22 -38.00
C ASN A 37 -0.59 9.17 -38.22
N THR A 38 -0.07 9.80 -37.17
CA THR A 38 1.11 10.68 -37.26
C THR A 38 2.36 9.84 -37.49
N LEU A 39 2.51 8.71 -36.79
CA LEU A 39 3.59 7.75 -36.99
C LEU A 39 3.61 7.16 -38.40
N GLU A 40 2.44 6.96 -39.05
CA GLU A 40 2.37 6.50 -40.44
C GLU A 40 2.82 7.55 -41.44
N LYS A 41 2.52 8.83 -41.15
CA LYS A 41 2.82 9.94 -42.11
C LYS A 41 4.24 10.45 -41.99
N ASP A 42 4.85 10.34 -40.83
CA ASP A 42 6.19 10.88 -40.54
C ASP A 42 7.08 9.75 -39.99
N GLU A 43 7.99 9.29 -40.82
CA GLU A 43 8.92 8.19 -40.48
C GLU A 43 9.91 8.54 -39.35
N ASN A 44 10.15 9.83 -39.11
CA ASN A 44 11.04 10.30 -38.05
C ASN A 44 10.32 10.58 -36.74
N PHE A 45 8.98 10.56 -36.76
CA PHE A 45 8.18 10.84 -35.58
C PHE A 45 8.26 9.69 -34.59
N LYS A 46 8.36 10.03 -33.30
CA LYS A 46 8.31 9.13 -32.16
C LYS A 46 7.31 9.66 -31.15
N PHE A 47 6.72 8.77 -30.38
CA PHE A 47 5.79 9.15 -29.33
C PHE A 47 5.91 8.19 -28.14
N MET A 48 5.86 8.73 -26.93
CA MET A 48 5.86 7.95 -25.70
C MET A 48 4.45 7.92 -25.11
N LEU A 49 3.92 6.69 -24.96
CA LEU A 49 2.60 6.44 -24.39
C LEU A 49 2.72 6.29 -22.87
N ASP A 50 3.16 7.34 -22.22
CA ASP A 50 3.22 7.55 -20.76
C ASP A 50 3.68 6.35 -19.90
N ALA A 51 4.46 5.43 -20.47
CA ALA A 51 4.97 4.25 -19.81
C ALA A 51 3.90 3.31 -19.17
N GLN A 52 2.63 3.38 -19.57
CA GLN A 52 1.52 2.62 -19.00
C GLN A 52 0.94 1.61 -20.01
N ALA A 53 1.04 0.29 -19.69
CA ALA A 53 0.49 -0.78 -20.54
C ALA A 53 -1.04 -0.83 -20.52
N SER A 54 -1.68 -0.41 -19.43
CA SER A 54 -3.14 -0.38 -19.30
C SER A 54 -3.84 0.44 -20.40
N LEU A 55 -3.17 1.45 -20.93
CA LEU A 55 -3.69 2.26 -22.03
C LEU A 55 -3.86 1.44 -23.32
N LEU A 56 -3.01 0.43 -23.54
CA LEU A 56 -3.15 -0.50 -24.66
C LEU A 56 -4.40 -1.37 -24.51
N ASP A 57 -4.65 -1.90 -23.30
CA ASP A 57 -5.83 -2.72 -23.01
C ASP A 57 -7.11 -1.90 -23.14
N ASP A 58 -7.11 -0.68 -22.59
CA ASP A 58 -8.22 0.25 -22.68
C ASP A 58 -8.54 0.63 -24.14
N TYR A 59 -7.51 0.86 -24.94
CA TYR A 59 -7.65 1.20 -26.36
C TYR A 59 -8.12 0.00 -27.21
N LEU A 60 -7.41 -1.12 -27.10
CA LEU A 60 -7.65 -2.30 -27.93
C LEU A 60 -8.96 -3.02 -27.64
N LYS A 61 -9.52 -2.84 -26.44
CA LYS A 61 -10.88 -3.29 -26.12
C LYS A 61 -11.92 -2.76 -27.12
N TRP A 62 -11.72 -1.55 -27.66
CA TRP A 62 -12.64 -0.89 -28.59
C TRP A 62 -12.11 -0.72 -30.01
N MET A 63 -10.79 -0.77 -30.16
CA MET A 63 -10.08 -0.62 -31.44
C MET A 63 -9.16 -1.82 -31.74
N PRO A 64 -9.66 -3.07 -31.67
CA PRO A 64 -8.82 -4.26 -31.82
C PRO A 64 -8.11 -4.37 -33.17
N GLN A 65 -8.65 -3.71 -34.21
CA GLN A 65 -8.05 -3.68 -35.54
C GLN A 65 -6.70 -2.96 -35.60
N ASP A 66 -6.35 -2.16 -34.59
CA ASP A 66 -5.10 -1.39 -34.54
C ASP A 66 -3.95 -2.15 -33.85
N GLU A 67 -4.18 -3.36 -33.36
CA GLU A 67 -3.16 -4.14 -32.65
C GLU A 67 -1.87 -4.32 -33.46
N GLU A 68 -1.99 -4.69 -34.73
CA GLU A 68 -0.81 -4.88 -35.61
C GLU A 68 -0.11 -3.55 -35.96
N ARG A 69 -0.85 -2.43 -36.01
CA ARG A 69 -0.24 -1.10 -36.18
C ARG A 69 0.59 -0.73 -34.96
N ILE A 70 0.06 -0.97 -33.76
CA ILE A 70 0.78 -0.75 -32.50
C ILE A 70 2.02 -1.60 -32.44
N LYS A 71 1.91 -2.93 -32.66
CA LYS A 71 3.06 -3.86 -32.70
C LYS A 71 4.13 -3.40 -33.65
N LYS A 72 3.76 -2.92 -34.84
CA LYS A 72 4.72 -2.39 -35.82
C LYS A 72 5.53 -1.25 -35.23
N PHE A 73 4.86 -0.20 -34.71
CA PHE A 73 5.57 1.00 -34.24
C PHE A 73 6.33 0.76 -32.94
N VAL A 74 5.90 -0.16 -32.07
CA VAL A 74 6.66 -0.58 -30.89
C VAL A 74 7.95 -1.29 -31.32
N LYS A 75 7.90 -2.24 -32.27
CA LYS A 75 9.10 -2.93 -32.80
C LYS A 75 10.05 -1.98 -33.51
N GLU A 76 9.54 -0.94 -34.18
CA GLU A 76 10.32 0.12 -34.82
C GLU A 76 10.91 1.11 -33.76
N LYS A 77 10.59 0.98 -32.48
CA LYS A 77 10.97 1.91 -31.39
C LYS A 77 10.52 3.34 -31.66
N ARG A 78 9.36 3.50 -32.27
CA ARG A 78 8.73 4.78 -32.58
C ARG A 78 7.50 5.05 -31.70
N LEU A 79 6.81 4.02 -31.25
CA LEU A 79 5.83 4.08 -30.15
C LEU A 79 6.46 3.44 -28.91
N ILE A 80 6.68 4.25 -27.89
CA ILE A 80 7.37 3.85 -26.66
C ILE A 80 6.30 3.54 -25.61
N ILE A 81 6.32 2.33 -25.04
CA ILE A 81 5.34 1.81 -24.10
C ILE A 81 6.01 1.22 -22.85
N GLY A 82 5.26 1.04 -21.76
CA GLY A 82 5.73 0.42 -20.50
C GLY A 82 6.90 1.13 -19.83
N PRO A 83 7.41 0.61 -18.71
CA PRO A 83 7.28 -0.77 -18.21
C PRO A 83 6.11 -1.04 -17.24
N TRP A 84 5.42 -0.02 -16.78
CA TRP A 84 4.34 -0.17 -15.79
C TRP A 84 3.05 -0.70 -16.42
N TYR A 85 2.23 -1.39 -15.64
CA TYR A 85 0.82 -1.55 -16.01
C TYR A 85 0.07 -0.23 -15.83
N THR A 86 0.20 0.40 -14.65
CA THR A 86 -0.19 1.80 -14.39
C THR A 86 0.90 2.51 -13.59
N GLN A 87 1.13 3.79 -13.82
CA GLN A 87 2.00 4.61 -12.97
C GLN A 87 1.38 4.79 -11.59
N THR A 88 2.13 4.46 -10.54
CA THR A 88 1.60 4.44 -9.17
C THR A 88 2.26 5.48 -8.28
N ASP A 89 1.56 5.82 -7.18
CA ASP A 89 2.22 6.42 -6.02
C ASP A 89 2.88 5.32 -5.18
N GLN A 90 4.21 5.29 -5.23
CA GLN A 90 5.03 4.26 -4.59
C GLN A 90 4.89 4.25 -3.06
N MET A 91 4.54 5.39 -2.45
CA MET A 91 4.44 5.51 -0.99
C MET A 91 3.18 4.88 -0.42
N VAL A 92 2.15 4.67 -1.23
CA VAL A 92 0.83 4.24 -0.76
C VAL A 92 0.56 2.76 -0.99
N ILE A 93 1.15 2.13 -2.00
CA ILE A 93 0.95 0.69 -2.27
C ILE A 93 2.05 -0.19 -1.67
N SER A 94 1.78 -1.48 -1.50
CA SER A 94 2.76 -2.42 -0.97
C SER A 94 3.88 -2.73 -1.97
N ALA A 95 5.00 -3.24 -1.46
CA ALA A 95 6.11 -3.70 -2.30
C ALA A 95 5.68 -4.75 -3.34
N GLU A 96 4.84 -5.71 -2.93
CA GLU A 96 4.33 -6.74 -3.84
C GLU A 96 3.40 -6.16 -4.91
N SER A 97 2.59 -5.15 -4.58
CA SER A 97 1.77 -4.45 -5.58
C SER A 97 2.64 -3.73 -6.63
N ILE A 98 3.74 -3.09 -6.22
CA ILE A 98 4.71 -2.49 -7.15
C ILE A 98 5.32 -3.58 -8.05
N VAL A 99 5.79 -4.69 -7.46
CA VAL A 99 6.41 -5.80 -8.21
C VAL A 99 5.44 -6.37 -9.23
N ARG A 100 4.19 -6.66 -8.83
CA ARG A 100 3.19 -7.21 -9.75
C ARG A 100 2.82 -6.21 -10.84
N ASN A 101 2.64 -4.93 -10.50
CA ASN A 101 2.31 -3.87 -11.47
C ASN A 101 3.38 -3.78 -12.58
N MET A 102 4.65 -3.76 -12.20
CA MET A 102 5.75 -3.75 -13.18
C MET A 102 5.86 -5.07 -13.96
N TYR A 103 5.74 -6.21 -13.28
CA TYR A 103 5.82 -7.52 -13.92
C TYR A 103 4.76 -7.68 -15.02
N TYR A 104 3.49 -7.44 -14.68
CA TYR A 104 2.38 -7.58 -15.65
C TYR A 104 2.45 -6.50 -16.74
N GLY A 105 2.89 -5.28 -16.40
CA GLY A 105 3.12 -4.21 -17.37
C GLY A 105 4.16 -4.59 -18.41
N MET A 106 5.32 -5.11 -17.97
CA MET A 106 6.39 -5.59 -18.85
C MET A 106 5.91 -6.76 -19.72
N LYS A 107 5.28 -7.78 -19.12
CA LYS A 107 4.73 -8.94 -19.84
C LYS A 107 3.76 -8.49 -20.93
N ARG A 108 2.85 -7.58 -20.61
CA ARG A 108 1.90 -7.06 -21.59
C ARG A 108 2.59 -6.32 -22.73
N CYS A 109 3.60 -5.51 -22.44
CA CYS A 109 4.36 -4.80 -23.47
C CYS A 109 5.22 -5.73 -24.36
N GLU A 110 5.72 -6.83 -23.81
CA GLU A 110 6.49 -7.85 -24.56
C GLU A 110 5.64 -8.47 -25.69
N GLU A 111 4.33 -8.61 -25.50
CA GLU A 111 3.41 -9.08 -26.53
C GLU A 111 3.35 -8.15 -27.77
N PHE A 112 3.69 -6.87 -27.58
CA PHE A 112 3.77 -5.86 -28.65
C PHE A 112 5.17 -5.68 -29.22
N GLY A 113 6.20 -6.21 -28.57
CA GLY A 113 7.58 -6.18 -29.07
C GLY A 113 8.60 -5.56 -28.15
N GLY A 114 8.23 -5.16 -26.95
CA GLY A 114 9.11 -4.67 -25.89
C GLY A 114 8.58 -3.45 -25.13
N TYR A 115 9.36 -2.97 -24.20
CA TYR A 115 9.04 -1.84 -23.33
C TYR A 115 10.25 -0.90 -23.17
N MET A 116 9.99 0.33 -22.72
CA MET A 116 11.03 1.29 -22.32
C MET A 116 11.70 0.81 -21.03
N ASN A 117 13.03 0.69 -21.03
CA ASN A 117 13.77 0.18 -19.86
C ASN A 117 14.17 1.32 -18.89
N VAL A 118 13.21 2.15 -18.51
CA VAL A 118 13.36 3.29 -17.60
C VAL A 118 12.26 3.25 -16.55
N GLY A 119 12.62 3.44 -15.27
CA GLY A 119 11.69 3.64 -14.18
C GLY A 119 11.02 5.02 -14.28
N TYR A 120 10.05 5.15 -15.18
CA TYR A 120 9.39 6.40 -15.54
C TYR A 120 8.16 6.62 -14.67
N VAL A 121 8.21 7.63 -13.80
CA VAL A 121 7.11 8.05 -12.91
C VAL A 121 7.09 9.58 -12.81
N PRO A 122 6.66 10.28 -13.86
CA PRO A 122 6.83 11.74 -13.98
C PRO A 122 6.03 12.50 -12.93
N ASP A 123 4.90 11.96 -12.45
CA ASP A 123 3.99 12.70 -11.55
C ASP A 123 3.72 12.05 -10.19
N SER A 124 4.36 10.92 -9.85
CA SER A 124 4.24 10.32 -8.52
C SER A 124 4.66 11.27 -7.40
N PHE A 125 3.95 11.23 -6.26
CA PHE A 125 4.06 12.19 -5.16
C PHE A 125 5.23 11.91 -4.20
N GLY A 126 6.41 11.67 -4.75
CA GLY A 126 7.63 11.31 -4.06
C GLY A 126 8.17 9.97 -4.49
N GLN A 127 9.34 9.60 -3.97
CA GLN A 127 10.04 8.37 -4.36
C GLN A 127 10.41 7.56 -3.12
N ALA A 128 10.02 6.29 -3.08
CA ALA A 128 10.34 5.38 -1.98
C ALA A 128 11.83 4.99 -1.98
N GLY A 129 12.42 4.97 -0.79
CA GLY A 129 13.87 4.83 -0.62
C GLY A 129 14.49 3.55 -1.20
N ASN A 130 13.71 2.48 -1.35
CA ASN A 130 14.19 1.20 -1.86
C ASN A 130 13.84 0.92 -3.34
N MET A 131 13.32 1.91 -4.08
CA MET A 131 13.02 1.76 -5.50
C MET A 131 14.24 1.45 -6.38
N PRO A 132 15.45 1.99 -6.14
CA PRO A 132 16.63 1.61 -6.91
C PRO A 132 16.87 0.10 -6.94
N GLN A 133 16.70 -0.60 -5.81
CA GLN A 133 16.81 -2.06 -5.75
C GLN A 133 15.73 -2.76 -6.58
N ILE A 134 14.47 -2.29 -6.47
CA ILE A 134 13.35 -2.86 -7.23
C ILE A 134 13.61 -2.68 -8.73
N TYR A 135 14.00 -1.49 -9.18
CA TYR A 135 14.33 -1.24 -10.58
C TYR A 135 15.46 -2.16 -11.06
N GLN A 136 16.57 -2.26 -10.32
CA GLN A 136 17.67 -3.14 -10.68
C GLN A 136 17.26 -4.61 -10.77
N ALA A 137 16.38 -5.06 -9.87
CA ALA A 137 15.87 -6.43 -9.88
C ALA A 137 14.94 -6.72 -11.08
N PHE A 138 14.43 -5.69 -11.76
CA PHE A 138 13.78 -5.80 -13.08
C PHE A 138 14.73 -5.59 -14.25
N GLY A 139 16.02 -5.32 -14.01
CA GLY A 139 16.99 -5.00 -15.05
C GLY A 139 16.98 -3.55 -15.50
N ILE A 140 16.23 -2.68 -14.82
CA ILE A 140 16.17 -1.23 -15.06
C ILE A 140 17.33 -0.55 -14.32
N LYS A 141 18.08 0.28 -15.02
CA LYS A 141 19.23 1.02 -14.47
C LYS A 141 19.05 2.53 -14.51
N ASP A 142 17.97 2.98 -15.08
CA ASP A 142 17.66 4.38 -15.36
C ASP A 142 16.29 4.73 -14.82
N SER A 143 16.12 5.97 -14.31
CA SER A 143 14.83 6.46 -13.82
C SER A 143 14.60 7.90 -14.26
N LEU A 144 13.34 8.26 -14.43
CA LEU A 144 12.90 9.63 -14.68
C LEU A 144 11.71 9.97 -13.79
N PHE A 145 11.81 11.08 -13.07
CA PHE A 145 10.73 11.61 -12.25
C PHE A 145 10.84 13.12 -12.05
N TRP A 146 9.80 13.74 -11.53
CA TRP A 146 9.73 15.18 -11.29
C TRP A 146 9.97 15.54 -9.82
N ARG A 147 9.22 14.88 -8.91
CA ARG A 147 9.01 15.32 -7.53
C ARG A 147 10.00 14.64 -6.57
N GLY A 148 10.31 15.35 -5.46
CA GLY A 148 11.01 14.77 -4.31
C GLY A 148 12.44 15.25 -4.10
N VAL A 149 13.06 15.94 -5.06
CA VAL A 149 14.46 16.37 -4.97
C VAL A 149 14.56 17.89 -5.16
N SER A 150 15.40 18.54 -4.37
CA SER A 150 15.68 19.97 -4.44
C SER A 150 17.08 20.26 -4.97
N ASP A 151 17.29 21.51 -5.38
CA ASP A 151 18.59 22.04 -5.78
C ASP A 151 19.57 22.22 -4.61
N ASP A 152 19.12 22.08 -3.36
CA ASP A 152 19.99 21.95 -2.20
C ASP A 152 20.61 20.54 -2.08
N MET A 153 19.96 19.54 -2.68
CA MET A 153 20.43 18.14 -2.71
C MET A 153 21.36 17.91 -3.91
N VAL A 154 20.95 18.35 -5.11
CA VAL A 154 21.70 18.24 -6.36
C VAL A 154 21.53 19.49 -7.23
N LYS A 155 22.57 19.88 -7.96
CA LYS A 155 22.56 21.06 -8.83
C LYS A 155 22.08 20.74 -10.25
N HIS A 156 22.36 19.51 -10.72
CA HIS A 156 22.08 19.08 -12.09
C HIS A 156 20.83 18.20 -12.16
N THR A 157 20.26 18.09 -13.35
CA THR A 157 19.10 17.23 -13.62
C THR A 157 19.45 15.75 -13.69
N ASP A 158 20.70 15.45 -14.00
CA ASP A 158 21.19 14.07 -14.13
C ASP A 158 22.14 13.75 -12.97
N TYR A 159 21.86 12.69 -12.24
CA TYR A 159 22.59 12.27 -11.04
C TYR A 159 22.38 10.78 -10.74
N MET A 160 23.09 10.25 -9.74
CA MET A 160 22.88 8.90 -9.23
C MET A 160 21.96 8.92 -8.01
N TRP A 161 21.01 8.01 -7.97
CA TRP A 161 20.18 7.75 -6.80
C TRP A 161 20.53 6.42 -6.17
N GLU A 162 21.01 6.48 -4.92
CA GLU A 162 21.35 5.31 -4.10
C GLU A 162 20.19 4.96 -3.20
N GLY A 163 19.66 3.73 -3.30
CA GLY A 163 18.66 3.18 -2.41
C GLY A 163 19.20 2.88 -1.01
N ASP A 164 18.30 2.58 -0.08
CA ASP A 164 18.66 2.25 1.30
C ASP A 164 19.46 0.94 1.42
N ASP A 165 19.34 0.07 0.45
CA ASP A 165 20.11 -1.19 0.31
C ASP A 165 21.50 -0.99 -0.34
N GLY A 166 21.81 0.20 -0.85
CA GLY A 166 23.03 0.54 -1.58
C GLY A 166 22.97 0.27 -3.09
N SER A 167 21.82 -0.12 -3.66
CA SER A 167 21.62 -0.21 -5.11
C SER A 167 21.55 1.19 -5.71
N GLU A 168 22.05 1.37 -6.94
CA GLU A 168 22.12 2.69 -7.60
C GLU A 168 21.44 2.67 -8.97
N VAL A 169 20.69 3.72 -9.28
CA VAL A 169 20.16 3.99 -10.61
C VAL A 169 20.54 5.39 -11.09
N PHE A 170 20.73 5.54 -12.38
CA PHE A 170 20.88 6.85 -13.01
C PHE A 170 19.54 7.54 -13.07
N VAL A 171 19.46 8.82 -12.71
CA VAL A 171 18.22 9.61 -12.73
C VAL A 171 18.35 10.76 -13.70
N THR A 172 17.29 10.98 -14.47
CA THR A 172 17.00 12.26 -15.12
C THR A 172 15.79 12.88 -14.39
N GLN A 173 16.03 13.96 -13.64
CA GLN A 173 14.96 14.73 -13.02
C GLN A 173 14.42 15.78 -14.00
N ILE A 174 13.12 16.00 -14.00
CA ILE A 174 12.43 17.04 -14.79
C ILE A 174 11.90 18.18 -13.89
N PRO A 175 12.76 19.02 -13.30
CA PRO A 175 12.37 19.96 -12.23
C PRO A 175 11.35 21.02 -12.68
N PHE A 176 11.16 21.20 -13.98
CA PHE A 176 10.20 22.12 -14.57
C PHE A 176 8.94 21.43 -15.09
N GLY A 177 8.78 20.13 -14.78
CA GLY A 177 7.65 19.30 -15.17
C GLY A 177 7.74 18.74 -16.59
N TYR A 178 6.90 17.75 -16.84
CA TYR A 178 6.81 17.07 -18.14
C TYR A 178 6.14 17.94 -19.24
N TYR A 179 5.59 19.09 -18.88
CA TYR A 179 4.87 19.99 -19.81
C TYR A 179 5.69 21.18 -20.33
N ILE A 180 6.95 21.34 -19.92
CA ILE A 180 7.73 22.55 -20.23
C ILE A 180 7.84 22.83 -21.73
N GLY A 181 7.90 21.79 -22.56
CA GLY A 181 7.93 21.90 -24.03
C GLY A 181 6.57 21.67 -24.72
N GLY A 182 5.45 21.61 -23.97
CA GLY A 182 4.14 21.22 -24.51
C GLY A 182 3.56 22.17 -25.56
N ASN A 183 3.68 23.46 -25.35
CA ASN A 183 3.04 24.49 -26.18
C ASN A 183 4.08 25.37 -26.92
N ILE A 184 4.86 24.77 -27.82
CA ILE A 184 5.85 25.51 -28.63
C ILE A 184 5.11 26.48 -29.56
N PRO A 185 5.29 27.81 -29.44
CA PRO A 185 4.68 28.80 -30.35
C PRO A 185 5.32 28.71 -31.73
N GLU A 186 4.49 28.87 -32.78
CA GLU A 186 4.97 28.86 -34.19
C GLU A 186 5.31 30.24 -34.71
N GLU A 187 4.73 31.29 -34.08
CA GLU A 187 4.85 32.66 -34.54
C GLU A 187 6.01 33.40 -33.83
N GLU A 188 6.75 34.18 -34.61
CA GLU A 188 7.76 35.08 -34.05
C GLU A 188 7.18 36.40 -33.56
N PRO A 189 7.74 37.03 -32.50
CA PRO A 189 8.95 36.59 -31.77
C PRO A 189 8.70 35.58 -30.64
N LYS A 190 7.46 35.17 -30.42
CA LYS A 190 7.09 34.27 -29.31
C LYS A 190 7.82 32.92 -29.35
N SER A 191 8.06 32.38 -30.56
CA SER A 191 8.81 31.15 -30.73
C SER A 191 10.23 31.28 -30.21
N GLU A 192 10.96 32.34 -30.60
CA GLU A 192 12.33 32.59 -30.15
C GLU A 192 12.40 32.80 -28.63
N GLU A 193 11.50 33.63 -28.07
CA GLU A 193 11.39 33.85 -26.62
C GLU A 193 11.11 32.58 -25.84
N PHE A 194 10.27 31.69 -26.36
CA PHE A 194 9.94 30.41 -25.75
C PHE A 194 11.17 29.45 -25.71
N TRP A 195 11.87 29.31 -26.87
CA TRP A 195 13.07 28.46 -26.91
C TRP A 195 14.15 28.99 -25.97
N GLN A 196 14.39 30.31 -25.96
CA GLN A 196 15.36 30.89 -25.07
C GLN A 196 15.03 30.66 -23.61
N LYS A 197 13.80 30.98 -23.21
CA LYS A 197 13.38 30.92 -21.80
C LYS A 197 13.13 29.53 -21.30
N GLU A 198 12.29 28.73 -21.99
CA GLU A 198 11.86 27.43 -21.46
C GLU A 198 12.91 26.33 -21.77
N CYS A 199 13.54 26.33 -22.94
CA CYS A 199 14.51 25.31 -23.29
C CYS A 199 15.90 25.62 -22.71
N PHE A 200 16.50 26.79 -23.04
CA PHE A 200 17.88 27.04 -22.67
C PHE A 200 18.07 27.57 -21.26
N GLU A 201 17.27 28.56 -20.83
CA GLU A 201 17.43 29.19 -19.51
C GLU A 201 16.87 28.34 -18.38
N LYS A 202 15.82 27.56 -18.62
CA LYS A 202 15.24 26.64 -17.62
C LYS A 202 15.80 25.23 -17.77
N ALA A 203 15.34 24.46 -18.74
CA ALA A 203 15.74 23.07 -18.90
C ALA A 203 17.25 22.89 -19.07
N GLY A 204 17.87 23.69 -19.96
CA GLY A 204 19.29 23.57 -20.29
C GLY A 204 20.24 24.09 -19.22
N LYS A 205 19.81 25.01 -18.34
CA LYS A 205 20.69 25.61 -17.31
C LYS A 205 21.15 24.58 -16.27
N ARG A 206 20.32 23.58 -16.00
CA ARG A 206 20.63 22.53 -15.02
C ARG A 206 21.11 21.23 -15.65
N SER A 207 21.19 21.13 -16.96
CA SER A 207 21.70 19.94 -17.63
C SER A 207 23.16 19.66 -17.26
N SER A 208 23.46 18.39 -16.97
CA SER A 208 24.81 17.94 -16.61
C SER A 208 25.78 17.94 -17.80
N THR A 209 25.24 18.01 -19.03
CA THR A 209 25.98 17.99 -20.29
C THR A 209 25.46 19.03 -21.30
N ASP A 210 25.94 18.98 -22.55
CA ASP A 210 25.36 19.77 -23.63
C ASP A 210 24.03 19.17 -24.17
N ASN A 211 23.55 18.04 -23.66
CA ASN A 211 22.25 17.49 -24.00
C ASN A 211 21.15 18.11 -23.12
N ILE A 212 20.02 18.46 -23.71
CA ILE A 212 18.85 19.02 -23.01
C ILE A 212 17.67 18.09 -23.20
N TYR A 213 17.09 17.60 -22.12
CA TYR A 213 15.80 16.89 -22.13
C TYR A 213 14.68 17.92 -22.21
N PHE A 214 13.84 17.84 -23.24
CA PHE A 214 12.76 18.80 -23.46
C PHE A 214 11.46 18.06 -23.78
N PRO A 215 10.65 17.70 -22.74
CA PRO A 215 9.42 16.95 -22.92
C PRO A 215 8.35 17.81 -23.60
N ASN A 216 7.74 17.26 -24.66
CA ASN A 216 6.69 17.91 -25.45
C ASN A 216 5.38 17.17 -25.28
N GLY A 217 4.65 17.51 -24.23
CA GLY A 217 3.37 16.93 -23.87
C GLY A 217 2.69 17.68 -22.75
N PHE A 218 1.56 17.18 -22.30
CA PHE A 218 0.75 17.67 -21.19
C PHE A 218 -0.25 16.60 -20.76
N ASP A 219 -1.05 16.86 -19.71
CA ASP A 219 -2.13 15.97 -19.25
C ASP A 219 -3.17 15.79 -20.37
N GLN A 220 -3.40 14.55 -20.79
CA GLN A 220 -4.29 14.19 -21.90
C GLN A 220 -4.14 15.06 -23.15
N ALA A 221 -2.92 15.54 -23.41
CA ALA A 221 -2.68 16.40 -24.55
C ALA A 221 -2.71 15.62 -25.88
N PRO A 222 -3.38 16.17 -26.93
CA PRO A 222 -3.30 15.60 -28.25
C PRO A 222 -1.89 15.70 -28.81
N VAL A 223 -1.53 14.72 -29.66
CA VAL A 223 -0.23 14.72 -30.35
C VAL A 223 -0.03 15.98 -31.20
N ARG A 224 1.14 16.58 -31.12
CA ARG A 224 1.53 17.73 -31.96
C ARG A 224 1.92 17.25 -33.37
N LYS A 225 0.94 17.16 -34.28
CA LYS A 225 1.10 16.53 -35.61
C LYS A 225 2.15 17.18 -36.51
N ASN A 226 2.43 18.48 -36.34
CA ASN A 226 3.40 19.25 -37.13
C ASN A 226 4.72 19.50 -36.40
N LEU A 227 5.04 18.70 -35.36
CA LEU A 227 6.25 18.92 -34.56
C LEU A 227 7.52 18.86 -35.39
N SER A 228 7.63 17.91 -36.32
CA SER A 228 8.78 17.79 -37.23
C SER A 228 8.99 19.05 -38.07
N GLU A 229 7.91 19.68 -38.57
CA GLU A 229 8.01 20.95 -39.32
C GLU A 229 8.47 22.11 -38.43
N ILE A 230 7.98 22.16 -37.17
CA ILE A 230 8.39 23.17 -36.17
C ILE A 230 9.89 23.06 -35.89
N LEU A 231 10.38 21.83 -35.67
CA LEU A 231 11.80 21.59 -35.41
C LEU A 231 12.69 21.87 -36.64
N ALA A 232 12.21 21.52 -37.83
CA ALA A 232 12.91 21.86 -39.08
C ALA A 232 13.04 23.38 -39.28
N LYS A 233 11.99 24.13 -39.02
CA LYS A 233 12.01 25.60 -39.04
C LYS A 233 12.97 26.15 -37.96
N ARG A 234 12.98 25.59 -36.76
CA ARG A 234 13.91 25.96 -35.68
C ARG A 234 15.36 25.69 -36.09
N GLN A 235 15.64 24.49 -36.61
CA GLN A 235 16.97 24.09 -37.06
C GLN A 235 17.50 24.98 -38.18
N ALA A 236 16.62 25.43 -39.09
CA ALA A 236 17.00 26.34 -40.17
C ALA A 236 17.42 27.74 -39.67
N LYS A 237 16.89 28.18 -38.53
CA LYS A 237 17.21 29.47 -37.88
C LYS A 237 18.41 29.39 -36.95
N ASP A 238 18.51 28.30 -36.20
CA ASP A 238 19.57 28.07 -35.23
C ASP A 238 20.48 26.97 -35.73
N THR A 239 21.59 27.37 -36.36
CA THR A 239 22.60 26.47 -36.92
C THR A 239 23.68 26.07 -35.91
N GLU A 240 23.67 26.64 -34.71
CA GLU A 240 24.62 26.35 -33.64
C GLU A 240 24.19 25.12 -32.82
N ASN A 241 22.91 24.92 -32.65
CA ASN A 241 22.33 23.86 -31.83
C ASN A 241 21.64 22.79 -32.70
N GLU A 242 21.51 21.58 -32.18
CA GLU A 242 20.80 20.46 -32.79
C GLU A 242 19.44 20.27 -32.14
N TYR A 243 18.37 20.12 -32.93
CA TYR A 243 17.02 19.84 -32.47
C TYR A 243 16.50 18.55 -33.10
N LYS A 244 16.14 17.57 -32.26
CA LYS A 244 15.63 16.29 -32.76
C LYS A 244 14.45 15.78 -31.97
N ILE A 245 13.50 15.07 -32.64
CA ILE A 245 12.54 14.20 -31.97
C ILE A 245 13.30 13.00 -31.41
N SER A 246 13.10 12.72 -30.12
CA SER A 246 13.89 11.75 -29.37
C SER A 246 13.03 10.91 -28.44
N THR A 247 13.65 10.00 -27.72
CA THR A 247 13.07 9.25 -26.60
C THR A 247 13.87 9.50 -25.33
N VAL A 248 13.30 9.10 -24.18
CA VAL A 248 14.00 9.15 -22.88
C VAL A 248 15.28 8.35 -22.93
N GLU A 249 15.23 7.14 -23.50
CA GLU A 249 16.41 6.25 -23.62
C GLU A 249 17.52 6.85 -24.48
N GLU A 250 17.17 7.51 -25.60
CA GLU A 250 18.17 8.19 -26.46
C GLU A 250 18.84 9.37 -25.76
N TYR A 251 18.06 10.16 -25.00
CA TYR A 251 18.61 11.25 -24.18
C TYR A 251 19.60 10.70 -23.15
N ILE A 252 19.15 9.70 -22.34
CA ILE A 252 19.99 9.09 -21.30
C ILE A 252 21.28 8.51 -21.92
N ALA A 253 21.19 7.85 -23.08
CA ALA A 253 22.35 7.30 -23.77
C ALA A 253 23.35 8.40 -24.19
N ASP A 254 22.88 9.54 -24.73
CA ASP A 254 23.73 10.65 -25.12
C ASP A 254 24.37 11.34 -23.88
N VAL A 255 23.64 11.47 -22.75
CA VAL A 255 24.21 11.97 -21.49
C VAL A 255 25.31 11.04 -20.97
N LYS A 256 25.03 9.75 -20.87
CA LYS A 256 26.03 8.74 -20.43
C LYS A 256 27.26 8.70 -21.33
N LYS A 257 27.08 8.86 -22.65
CA LYS A 257 28.20 8.95 -23.61
C LYS A 257 29.08 10.19 -23.39
N ALA A 258 28.51 11.30 -22.94
CA ALA A 258 29.26 12.50 -22.57
C ALA A 258 30.03 12.34 -21.25
N ASN A 259 29.72 11.30 -20.47
CA ASN A 259 30.40 10.90 -19.23
C ASN A 259 30.58 12.06 -18.21
N PRO A 260 29.50 12.74 -17.80
CA PRO A 260 29.58 13.80 -16.82
C PRO A 260 29.99 13.29 -15.44
N GLU A 261 30.53 14.16 -14.61
CA GLU A 261 30.65 13.92 -13.18
C GLU A 261 29.25 14.03 -12.57
N LEU A 262 28.76 12.92 -11.97
CA LEU A 262 27.40 12.84 -11.42
C LEU A 262 27.41 13.01 -9.91
N GLU A 263 26.53 13.89 -9.42
CA GLU A 263 26.21 14.00 -8.00
C GLU A 263 25.43 12.75 -7.54
N LYS A 264 25.29 12.56 -6.23
CA LYS A 264 24.59 11.42 -5.66
C LYS A 264 23.58 11.86 -4.62
N VAL A 265 22.38 11.29 -4.70
CA VAL A 265 21.29 11.42 -3.70
C VAL A 265 21.02 10.03 -3.14
N LYS A 266 20.63 9.97 -1.86
CA LYS A 266 20.39 8.70 -1.18
C LYS A 266 19.01 8.66 -0.49
N GLY A 267 18.40 7.45 -0.50
CA GLY A 267 17.20 7.11 0.26
C GLY A 267 15.92 7.69 -0.30
N GLU A 268 14.97 7.93 0.57
CA GLU A 268 13.63 8.45 0.26
C GLU A 268 13.68 9.90 -0.20
N LEU A 269 12.86 10.26 -1.20
CA LEU A 269 12.87 11.58 -1.82
C LEU A 269 11.50 12.22 -1.68
N LEU A 270 11.36 13.11 -0.67
CA LEU A 270 10.09 13.77 -0.28
C LEU A 270 10.23 15.29 -0.05
N ILE A 271 11.09 15.98 -0.81
CA ILE A 271 11.29 17.42 -0.69
C ILE A 271 10.42 18.19 -1.68
N ALA A 272 9.56 19.08 -1.17
CA ALA A 272 8.56 19.81 -1.94
C ALA A 272 9.06 21.17 -2.46
N LYS A 273 10.27 21.23 -3.06
CA LYS A 273 10.87 22.50 -3.50
C LYS A 273 10.56 22.86 -4.96
N HIS A 274 10.81 21.96 -5.90
CA HIS A 274 10.50 22.22 -7.31
C HIS A 274 9.04 22.00 -7.65
N MET A 275 8.43 21.01 -6.99
CA MET A 275 7.02 20.70 -7.11
C MET A 275 6.48 20.15 -5.80
N ARG A 276 5.18 20.24 -5.63
CA ARG A 276 4.43 19.72 -4.49
C ARG A 276 4.60 18.22 -4.36
N ILE A 277 4.68 17.74 -3.11
CA ILE A 277 4.79 16.32 -2.76
C ILE A 277 3.47 15.76 -2.25
N HIS A 278 2.58 16.66 -1.79
CA HIS A 278 1.28 16.24 -1.27
C HIS A 278 1.39 15.21 -0.13
N LYS A 279 2.25 15.46 0.86
CA LYS A 279 2.53 14.51 1.95
C LYS A 279 1.28 13.95 2.65
N SER A 280 0.20 14.70 2.72
CA SER A 280 -1.04 14.23 3.36
C SER A 280 -2.00 13.47 2.43
N ILE A 281 -1.56 13.11 1.25
CA ILE A 281 -2.31 12.20 0.37
C ILE A 281 -2.51 10.82 1.01
N PHE A 282 -1.66 10.47 1.97
CA PHE A 282 -1.69 9.20 2.71
C PHE A 282 -2.97 9.00 3.51
N SER A 283 -3.68 10.07 3.86
CA SER A 283 -4.95 10.06 4.59
C SER A 283 -6.15 10.56 3.78
N SER A 284 -5.96 10.90 2.49
CA SER A 284 -7.08 11.24 1.60
C SER A 284 -7.98 10.03 1.40
N ARG A 285 -9.30 10.20 1.66
CA ARG A 285 -10.29 9.11 1.61
C ARG A 285 -9.72 7.85 2.30
N SER A 286 -9.48 7.98 3.62
CA SER A 286 -8.84 6.93 4.44
C SER A 286 -9.53 5.58 4.33
N ASP A 287 -10.85 5.57 4.09
CA ASP A 287 -11.63 4.36 3.84
C ASP A 287 -11.13 3.57 2.61
N LEU A 288 -10.71 4.25 1.54
CA LEU A 288 -10.08 3.59 0.38
C LEU A 288 -8.67 3.08 0.68
N LYS A 289 -7.89 3.80 1.50
CA LYS A 289 -6.56 3.32 1.93
C LYS A 289 -6.68 2.04 2.76
N VAL A 290 -7.67 2.00 3.66
CA VAL A 290 -7.99 0.80 4.45
C VAL A 290 -8.38 -0.35 3.53
N LEU A 291 -9.30 -0.11 2.59
CA LEU A 291 -9.77 -1.12 1.65
C LEU A 291 -8.64 -1.63 0.72
N ASN A 292 -7.81 -0.73 0.19
CA ASN A 292 -6.63 -1.13 -0.59
C ASN A 292 -5.71 -2.06 0.21
N THR A 293 -5.40 -1.69 1.46
CA THR A 293 -4.50 -2.48 2.31
C THR A 293 -5.12 -3.83 2.66
N GLU A 294 -6.41 -3.87 2.97
CA GLU A 294 -7.15 -5.11 3.22
C GLU A 294 -7.03 -6.06 2.02
N VAL A 295 -7.39 -5.58 0.81
CA VAL A 295 -7.41 -6.43 -0.39
C VAL A 295 -6.01 -6.88 -0.80
N GLN A 296 -5.04 -5.96 -0.88
CA GLN A 296 -3.68 -6.34 -1.29
C GLN A 296 -3.01 -7.31 -0.30
N ASN A 297 -3.23 -7.13 1.03
CA ASN A 297 -2.70 -8.03 2.04
C ASN A 297 -3.39 -9.39 1.99
N TYR A 298 -4.71 -9.42 1.78
CA TYR A 298 -5.44 -10.67 1.65
C TYR A 298 -4.98 -11.48 0.42
N VAL A 299 -4.78 -10.81 -0.71
CA VAL A 299 -4.25 -11.44 -1.93
C VAL A 299 -2.86 -12.02 -1.69
N THR A 300 -1.93 -11.23 -1.16
CA THR A 300 -0.52 -11.65 -1.02
C THR A 300 -0.26 -12.58 0.17
N ASN A 301 -0.95 -12.35 1.29
CA ASN A 301 -0.65 -13.05 2.53
C ASN A 301 -1.53 -14.28 2.78
N VAL A 302 -2.69 -14.36 2.13
CA VAL A 302 -3.68 -15.43 2.35
C VAL A 302 -3.98 -16.18 1.06
N MET A 303 -4.49 -15.50 0.03
CA MET A 303 -4.97 -16.14 -1.19
C MET A 303 -3.86 -16.87 -1.95
N GLU A 304 -2.79 -16.16 -2.33
CA GLU A 304 -1.69 -16.77 -3.09
C GLU A 304 -1.05 -17.95 -2.33
N PRO A 305 -0.75 -17.87 -1.01
CA PRO A 305 -0.25 -19.01 -0.23
C PRO A 305 -1.21 -20.20 -0.17
N ILE A 306 -2.52 -19.97 0.01
CA ILE A 306 -3.53 -21.05 0.00
C ILE A 306 -3.59 -21.73 -1.37
N LEU A 307 -3.46 -20.97 -2.47
CA LEU A 307 -3.40 -21.53 -3.81
C LEU A 307 -2.13 -22.39 -4.04
N VAL A 308 -1.00 -22.05 -3.40
CA VAL A 308 0.20 -22.91 -3.40
C VAL A 308 -0.09 -24.22 -2.68
N MET A 309 -0.69 -24.18 -1.48
CA MET A 309 -1.08 -25.39 -0.73
C MET A 309 -2.06 -26.25 -1.54
N SER A 310 -3.06 -25.64 -2.13
CA SER A 310 -4.08 -26.31 -2.92
C SER A 310 -3.49 -27.00 -4.16
N LYS A 311 -2.61 -26.31 -4.90
CA LYS A 311 -1.88 -26.88 -6.06
C LYS A 311 -1.01 -28.07 -5.63
N SER A 312 -0.40 -28.02 -4.44
CA SER A 312 0.42 -29.13 -3.92
C SER A 312 -0.36 -30.43 -3.67
N LEU A 313 -1.71 -30.32 -3.59
CA LEU A 313 -2.68 -31.40 -3.48
C LEU A 313 -3.36 -31.72 -4.83
N ASN A 314 -2.78 -31.28 -5.94
CA ASN A 314 -3.22 -31.48 -7.32
C ASN A 314 -4.50 -30.72 -7.73
N ASN A 315 -4.92 -29.72 -6.98
CA ASN A 315 -6.00 -28.84 -7.42
C ASN A 315 -5.51 -27.87 -8.51
N PRO A 316 -6.35 -27.52 -9.50
CA PRO A 316 -5.98 -26.57 -10.55
C PRO A 316 -5.64 -25.18 -10.01
N TYR A 317 -4.59 -24.56 -10.54
CA TYR A 317 -4.26 -23.16 -10.23
C TYR A 317 -5.04 -22.20 -11.13
N PRO A 318 -5.86 -21.29 -10.57
CA PRO A 318 -6.73 -20.38 -11.34
C PRO A 318 -5.97 -19.16 -11.83
N LYS A 319 -4.96 -19.34 -12.69
CA LYS A 319 -4.02 -18.31 -13.13
C LYS A 319 -4.71 -17.04 -13.66
N GLU A 320 -5.70 -17.19 -14.54
CA GLU A 320 -6.37 -16.04 -15.17
C GLU A 320 -7.22 -15.23 -14.17
N THR A 321 -7.85 -15.90 -13.20
CA THR A 321 -8.59 -15.20 -12.14
C THR A 321 -7.65 -14.42 -11.20
N VAL A 322 -6.50 -15.00 -10.87
CA VAL A 322 -5.46 -14.30 -10.10
C VAL A 322 -4.94 -13.08 -10.87
N LYS A 323 -4.74 -13.21 -12.18
CA LYS A 323 -4.37 -12.11 -13.05
C LYS A 323 -5.44 -11.00 -13.03
N GLU A 324 -6.73 -11.33 -13.19
CA GLU A 324 -7.83 -10.37 -13.15
C GLU A 324 -7.88 -9.60 -11.81
N ILE A 325 -7.69 -10.29 -10.68
CA ILE A 325 -7.61 -9.65 -9.36
C ILE A 325 -6.49 -8.60 -9.33
N TRP A 326 -5.30 -8.95 -9.82
CA TRP A 326 -4.17 -8.03 -9.88
C TRP A 326 -4.41 -6.86 -10.84
N GLU A 327 -5.01 -7.09 -12.00
CA GLU A 327 -5.35 -6.03 -12.95
C GLU A 327 -6.30 -5.00 -12.33
N LEU A 328 -7.34 -5.44 -11.60
CA LEU A 328 -8.24 -4.54 -10.86
C LEU A 328 -7.48 -3.71 -9.80
N LEU A 329 -6.53 -4.33 -9.11
CA LEU A 329 -5.67 -3.63 -8.14
C LEU A 329 -4.72 -2.64 -8.83
N PHE A 330 -4.16 -2.97 -10.00
CA PHE A 330 -3.29 -2.06 -10.74
C PHE A 330 -4.05 -0.86 -11.31
N GLU A 331 -5.27 -1.06 -11.79
CA GLU A 331 -6.12 0.05 -12.22
C GLU A 331 -6.36 1.05 -11.10
N ASN A 332 -6.57 0.55 -9.87
CA ASN A 332 -6.71 1.38 -8.68
C ASN A 332 -5.38 1.94 -8.16
N ALA A 333 -4.24 1.37 -8.57
CA ALA A 333 -2.92 1.83 -8.18
C ALA A 333 -2.42 3.03 -9.02
N ALA A 334 -3.12 3.45 -10.08
CA ALA A 334 -2.82 4.69 -10.77
C ALA A 334 -2.71 5.85 -9.76
N HIS A 335 -1.72 6.74 -9.91
CA HIS A 335 -1.30 7.64 -8.83
C HIS A 335 -2.42 8.53 -8.29
N ASP A 336 -3.32 9.07 -9.11
CA ASP A 336 -4.48 9.85 -8.65
C ASP A 336 -5.55 8.98 -8.01
N SER A 337 -5.77 7.74 -8.53
CA SER A 337 -6.75 6.80 -7.97
C SER A 337 -6.34 6.37 -6.57
N ILE A 338 -5.09 5.90 -6.38
CA ILE A 338 -4.59 5.49 -5.06
C ILE A 338 -4.33 6.70 -4.16
N GLY A 339 -3.92 7.83 -4.72
CA GLY A 339 -3.85 9.12 -4.04
C GLY A 339 -5.21 9.58 -3.56
N SER A 340 -6.29 9.13 -4.22
CA SER A 340 -7.68 9.52 -3.97
C SER A 340 -7.94 11.01 -4.19
N CYS A 341 -7.12 11.65 -5.04
CA CYS A 341 -7.27 13.04 -5.47
C CYS A 341 -8.07 13.13 -6.77
N ILE A 342 -9.22 12.47 -6.79
CA ILE A 342 -10.13 12.29 -7.91
C ILE A 342 -11.54 12.81 -7.59
N ALA A 343 -12.33 13.08 -8.62
CA ALA A 343 -13.73 13.45 -8.49
C ALA A 343 -14.55 12.28 -7.86
N ASP A 344 -15.66 12.60 -7.19
CA ASP A 344 -16.50 11.60 -6.52
C ASP A 344 -16.97 10.50 -7.47
N THR A 345 -17.36 10.84 -8.70
CA THR A 345 -17.77 9.84 -9.72
C THR A 345 -16.64 8.87 -10.11
N ALA A 346 -15.38 9.32 -10.15
CA ALA A 346 -14.24 8.43 -10.37
C ALA A 346 -13.96 7.58 -9.12
N ASN A 347 -14.15 8.15 -7.93
CA ASN A 347 -14.02 7.43 -6.67
C ASN A 347 -15.00 6.24 -6.54
N GLU A 348 -16.22 6.37 -7.07
CA GLU A 348 -17.18 5.26 -7.15
C GLU A 348 -16.60 4.09 -7.97
N ASP A 349 -15.98 4.36 -9.12
CA ASP A 349 -15.36 3.33 -9.97
C ASP A 349 -14.20 2.62 -9.24
N VAL A 350 -13.36 3.38 -8.52
CA VAL A 350 -12.27 2.83 -7.68
C VAL A 350 -12.83 1.90 -6.61
N TYR A 351 -13.88 2.32 -5.93
CA TYR A 351 -14.54 1.51 -4.91
C TYR A 351 -15.10 0.20 -5.47
N VAL A 352 -15.74 0.25 -6.65
CA VAL A 352 -16.28 -0.94 -7.33
C VAL A 352 -15.18 -1.92 -7.71
N ARG A 353 -14.04 -1.46 -8.23
CA ARG A 353 -12.89 -2.34 -8.54
C ARG A 353 -12.32 -3.03 -7.31
N TYR A 354 -12.18 -2.32 -6.18
CA TYR A 354 -11.77 -2.96 -4.92
C TYR A 354 -12.77 -4.02 -4.47
N LYS A 355 -14.06 -3.72 -4.57
CA LYS A 355 -15.11 -4.69 -4.23
C LYS A 355 -15.00 -5.94 -5.11
N GLN A 356 -14.83 -5.79 -6.41
CA GLN A 356 -14.67 -6.91 -7.34
C GLN A 356 -13.42 -7.74 -7.02
N ALA A 357 -12.26 -7.09 -6.85
CA ALA A 357 -11.01 -7.78 -6.50
C ALA A 357 -11.14 -8.55 -5.18
N ARG A 358 -11.76 -7.94 -4.17
CA ARG A 358 -12.04 -8.58 -2.88
C ARG A 358 -12.97 -9.79 -3.02
N ASP A 359 -14.08 -9.62 -3.71
CA ASP A 359 -15.06 -10.69 -3.91
C ASP A 359 -14.42 -11.89 -4.63
N LEU A 360 -13.61 -11.67 -5.67
CA LEU A 360 -12.88 -12.72 -6.36
C LEU A 360 -11.88 -13.40 -5.42
N ALA A 361 -11.06 -12.65 -4.68
CA ALA A 361 -10.04 -13.19 -3.79
C ALA A 361 -10.64 -14.02 -2.66
N VAL A 362 -11.68 -13.50 -1.99
CA VAL A 362 -12.36 -14.19 -0.89
C VAL A 362 -13.02 -15.48 -1.37
N ASN A 363 -13.67 -15.46 -2.53
CA ASN A 363 -14.31 -16.66 -3.08
C ASN A 363 -13.31 -17.69 -3.61
N LEU A 364 -12.12 -17.27 -4.10
CA LEU A 364 -11.03 -18.22 -4.40
C LEU A 364 -10.52 -18.91 -3.14
N VAL A 365 -10.31 -18.16 -2.06
CA VAL A 365 -9.92 -18.74 -0.76
C VAL A 365 -10.99 -19.70 -0.25
N GLU A 366 -12.25 -19.28 -0.29
CA GLU A 366 -13.39 -20.12 0.09
C GLU A 366 -13.40 -21.43 -0.71
N LEU A 367 -13.29 -21.36 -2.03
CA LEU A 367 -13.27 -22.53 -2.90
C LEU A 367 -12.11 -23.46 -2.57
N HIS A 368 -10.87 -22.94 -2.52
CA HIS A 368 -9.68 -23.78 -2.35
C HIS A 368 -9.53 -24.34 -0.94
N THR A 369 -9.95 -23.62 0.10
CA THR A 369 -10.01 -24.16 1.46
C THR A 369 -11.06 -25.27 1.59
N ARG A 370 -12.18 -25.17 0.87
CA ARG A 370 -13.18 -26.24 0.79
C ARG A 370 -12.67 -27.46 0.04
N LEU A 371 -12.03 -27.29 -1.13
CA LEU A 371 -11.39 -28.38 -1.87
C LEU A 371 -10.42 -29.14 -0.96
N ILE A 372 -9.61 -28.43 -0.18
CA ILE A 372 -8.71 -29.03 0.79
C ILE A 372 -9.51 -29.75 1.88
N ALA A 373 -10.40 -29.04 2.59
CA ALA A 373 -11.13 -29.59 3.74
C ALA A 373 -11.98 -30.83 3.37
N THR A 374 -12.60 -30.84 2.18
CA THR A 374 -13.37 -31.98 1.69
C THR A 374 -12.53 -33.17 1.23
N SER A 375 -11.26 -32.97 0.89
CA SER A 375 -10.33 -34.04 0.50
C SER A 375 -9.64 -34.74 1.66
N LEU A 376 -9.84 -34.30 2.91
CA LEU A 376 -9.18 -34.88 4.09
C LEU A 376 -9.83 -36.22 4.49
N LYS A 377 -9.01 -37.17 4.99
CA LYS A 377 -9.40 -38.56 5.27
C LYS A 377 -10.42 -38.70 6.38
N GLU A 378 -10.33 -37.89 7.43
CA GLU A 378 -11.17 -38.04 8.63
C GLU A 378 -12.25 -36.94 8.68
N LYS A 379 -13.28 -37.07 7.86
CA LYS A 379 -14.36 -36.06 7.80
C LYS A 379 -15.77 -36.62 8.00
N GLU A 380 -16.00 -37.90 7.75
CA GLU A 380 -17.32 -38.52 7.77
C GLU A 380 -17.97 -38.46 9.16
N ASN A 381 -19.20 -37.91 9.22
CA ASN A 381 -19.98 -37.72 10.45
C ASN A 381 -19.32 -36.81 11.51
N LYS A 382 -18.36 -36.00 11.12
CA LYS A 382 -17.63 -35.09 12.01
C LYS A 382 -17.94 -33.62 11.65
N ILE A 383 -17.80 -32.73 12.64
CA ILE A 383 -17.65 -31.30 12.43
C ILE A 383 -16.20 -30.97 12.67
N THR A 384 -15.53 -30.43 11.66
CA THR A 384 -14.10 -30.15 11.72
C THR A 384 -13.78 -28.71 11.38
N PHE A 385 -12.67 -28.21 11.92
CA PHE A 385 -12.10 -26.92 11.60
C PHE A 385 -10.69 -27.12 11.05
N THR A 386 -10.48 -26.74 9.80
CA THR A 386 -9.13 -26.77 9.20
C THR A 386 -8.52 -25.38 9.35
N LEU A 387 -7.41 -25.30 10.06
CA LEU A 387 -6.64 -24.08 10.30
C LEU A 387 -5.55 -23.98 9.26
N PHE A 388 -5.47 -22.85 8.54
CA PHE A 388 -4.46 -22.60 7.52
C PHE A 388 -3.48 -21.53 7.99
N ASN A 389 -2.23 -21.89 8.22
CA ASN A 389 -1.15 -20.95 8.45
C ASN A 389 -0.40 -20.69 7.14
N THR A 390 -0.50 -19.48 6.65
CA THR A 390 0.10 -19.05 5.37
C THR A 390 1.53 -18.48 5.53
N LEU A 391 2.06 -18.44 6.76
CA LEU A 391 3.43 -18.02 7.03
C LEU A 391 4.34 -19.24 7.33
N PRO A 392 5.61 -19.21 6.91
CA PRO A 392 6.55 -20.31 7.14
C PRO A 392 7.16 -20.27 8.56
N VAL A 393 6.39 -19.85 9.54
CA VAL A 393 6.78 -19.83 10.95
C VAL A 393 5.71 -20.49 11.78
N GLU A 394 6.15 -21.27 12.76
CA GLU A 394 5.27 -21.82 13.79
C GLU A 394 4.69 -20.67 14.64
N ARG A 395 3.40 -20.76 14.97
CA ARG A 395 2.71 -19.73 15.73
C ARG A 395 2.10 -20.28 17.00
N LYS A 396 2.18 -19.48 18.08
CA LYS A 396 1.27 -19.57 19.23
C LYS A 396 0.19 -18.55 18.99
N GLU A 397 -1.05 -18.99 18.84
CA GLU A 397 -2.08 -18.09 18.32
C GLU A 397 -3.41 -18.28 19.03
N THR A 398 -4.08 -17.15 19.21
CA THR A 398 -5.48 -17.10 19.61
C THR A 398 -6.29 -16.61 18.43
N ILE A 399 -7.13 -17.49 17.89
CA ILE A 399 -7.78 -17.36 16.59
C ILE A 399 -9.25 -17.10 16.81
N GLU A 400 -9.74 -15.97 16.29
CA GLU A 400 -11.16 -15.58 16.32
C GLU A 400 -11.78 -15.85 14.94
N PHE A 401 -12.90 -16.57 14.90
CA PHE A 401 -13.61 -16.86 13.66
C PHE A 401 -15.10 -17.07 13.89
N THR A 402 -15.89 -16.93 12.83
CA THR A 402 -17.32 -17.21 12.83
C THR A 402 -17.57 -18.61 12.27
N THR A 403 -18.43 -19.38 12.92
CA THR A 403 -18.76 -20.73 12.53
C THR A 403 -20.23 -21.04 12.79
N TYR A 404 -20.71 -22.16 12.26
CA TYR A 404 -22.08 -22.62 12.47
C TYR A 404 -22.06 -23.88 13.31
N LEU A 405 -22.77 -23.86 14.43
CA LEU A 405 -22.77 -24.92 15.42
C LEU A 405 -24.18 -25.51 15.58
N PRO A 406 -24.30 -26.82 15.83
CA PRO A 406 -25.53 -27.44 16.27
C PRO A 406 -25.78 -27.11 17.75
N ASP A 407 -26.95 -27.56 18.28
CA ASP A 407 -27.24 -27.48 19.71
C ASP A 407 -26.42 -28.54 20.48
N GLY A 408 -26.01 -28.20 21.66
CA GLY A 408 -25.32 -29.11 22.59
C GLY A 408 -24.04 -28.53 23.17
N GLU A 409 -23.54 -29.22 24.18
CA GLU A 409 -22.21 -28.99 24.76
C GLU A 409 -21.16 -29.77 23.98
N PHE A 410 -20.04 -29.16 23.73
CA PHE A 410 -18.96 -29.77 22.94
C PHE A 410 -17.57 -29.42 23.49
N GLU A 411 -16.59 -30.17 23.03
CA GLU A 411 -15.16 -29.89 23.18
C GLU A 411 -14.54 -29.79 21.78
N ILE A 412 -13.46 -29.02 21.65
CA ILE A 412 -12.64 -29.01 20.44
C ILE A 412 -11.36 -29.78 20.76
N VAL A 413 -10.96 -30.69 19.89
CA VAL A 413 -9.75 -31.50 20.08
C VAL A 413 -8.87 -31.43 18.83
N ASP A 414 -7.56 -31.62 19.02
CA ASP A 414 -6.59 -31.78 17.94
C ASP A 414 -6.48 -33.25 17.49
N ALA A 415 -5.66 -33.53 16.49
CA ALA A 415 -5.41 -34.88 15.96
C ALA A 415 -4.88 -35.89 16.99
N ASN A 416 -4.34 -35.41 18.11
CA ASN A 416 -3.85 -36.24 19.23
C ASN A 416 -4.87 -36.35 20.35
N ASN A 417 -6.10 -35.91 20.15
CA ASN A 417 -7.16 -35.80 21.15
C ASN A 417 -6.83 -34.86 22.33
N ASN A 418 -5.90 -33.93 22.16
CA ASN A 418 -5.67 -32.87 23.14
C ASN A 418 -6.78 -31.83 23.04
N LYS A 419 -7.30 -31.40 24.19
CA LYS A 419 -8.33 -30.36 24.22
C LYS A 419 -7.76 -29.02 23.78
N VAL A 420 -8.44 -28.35 22.87
CA VAL A 420 -8.18 -26.98 22.43
C VAL A 420 -9.19 -26.08 23.15
N PRO A 421 -8.74 -25.18 24.04
CA PRO A 421 -9.64 -24.31 24.77
C PRO A 421 -10.32 -23.31 23.83
N TYR A 422 -11.59 -23.04 24.07
CA TYR A 422 -12.36 -22.08 23.28
C TYR A 422 -13.29 -21.22 24.15
N THR A 423 -13.67 -20.06 23.61
CA THR A 423 -14.61 -19.11 24.20
C THR A 423 -15.65 -18.73 23.15
N VAL A 424 -16.92 -18.68 23.51
CA VAL A 424 -18.00 -18.16 22.66
C VAL A 424 -18.20 -16.69 22.97
N LEU A 425 -17.90 -15.81 22.00
CA LEU A 425 -18.09 -14.36 22.15
C LEU A 425 -19.54 -13.94 21.90
N GLU A 426 -20.11 -14.49 20.82
CA GLU A 426 -21.48 -14.21 20.35
C GLU A 426 -22.11 -15.51 19.84
N LYS A 427 -23.40 -15.67 20.06
CA LYS A 427 -24.17 -16.81 19.56
C LYS A 427 -25.58 -16.35 19.17
N ARG A 428 -25.95 -16.63 17.91
CA ARG A 428 -27.25 -16.27 17.33
C ARG A 428 -27.93 -17.50 16.76
N ASP A 429 -29.20 -17.72 17.14
CA ASP A 429 -30.04 -18.79 16.58
C ASP A 429 -30.44 -18.44 15.15
N LEU A 430 -30.01 -19.24 14.17
CA LEU A 430 -30.33 -19.12 12.76
C LEU A 430 -31.21 -20.27 12.25
N THR A 431 -31.75 -21.10 13.14
CA THR A 431 -32.47 -22.32 12.77
C THR A 431 -33.59 -22.07 11.76
N ASP A 432 -34.47 -21.15 12.06
CA ASP A 432 -35.59 -20.83 11.16
C ASP A 432 -35.09 -20.24 9.82
N TYR A 433 -34.09 -19.38 9.85
CA TYR A 433 -33.53 -18.78 8.64
C TYR A 433 -32.90 -19.85 7.73
N VAL A 434 -32.03 -20.70 8.25
CA VAL A 434 -31.34 -21.75 7.48
C VAL A 434 -32.33 -22.77 6.94
N LEU A 435 -33.27 -23.22 7.75
CA LEU A 435 -34.26 -24.23 7.34
C LEU A 435 -35.24 -23.71 6.28
N THR A 436 -35.59 -22.41 6.32
CA THR A 436 -36.47 -21.78 5.33
C THR A 436 -35.78 -21.46 4.01
N GLN A 437 -34.48 -21.18 4.02
CA GLN A 437 -33.69 -20.84 2.83
C GLN A 437 -33.30 -22.08 2.00
N THR A 438 -33.48 -23.29 2.53
CA THR A 438 -33.01 -24.50 1.87
C THR A 438 -33.94 -24.96 0.74
N ILE A 439 -33.47 -24.87 -0.52
CA ILE A 439 -34.12 -25.48 -1.68
C ILE A 439 -33.62 -26.91 -1.78
N ARG A 440 -34.52 -27.92 -1.72
CA ARG A 440 -34.14 -29.31 -1.96
C ARG A 440 -33.95 -29.54 -3.46
N LEU A 441 -32.70 -29.48 -3.91
CA LEU A 441 -32.32 -29.72 -5.31
C LEU A 441 -32.34 -31.22 -5.65
N ASN A 442 -32.15 -32.11 -4.68
CA ASN A 442 -32.22 -33.54 -4.88
C ASN A 442 -33.01 -34.22 -3.72
N PRO A 443 -34.29 -34.52 -3.91
CA PRO A 443 -35.15 -35.09 -2.87
C PRO A 443 -34.80 -36.53 -2.51
N SER A 444 -33.90 -37.20 -3.23
CA SER A 444 -33.50 -38.58 -2.97
C SER A 444 -32.31 -38.76 -2.04
N LYS A 445 -31.58 -37.68 -1.70
CA LYS A 445 -30.53 -37.71 -0.69
C LYS A 445 -31.11 -37.34 0.68
N GLU A 446 -30.98 -38.25 1.65
CA GLU A 446 -31.19 -37.92 3.06
C GLU A 446 -30.08 -36.98 3.52
N ILE A 447 -30.43 -35.73 3.77
CA ILE A 447 -29.49 -34.73 4.30
C ILE A 447 -29.73 -34.65 5.80
N TYR A 448 -28.71 -34.84 6.63
CA TYR A 448 -28.77 -34.56 8.04
C TYR A 448 -29.18 -33.11 8.28
N ILE A 449 -30.27 -32.92 9.03
CA ILE A 449 -30.79 -31.61 9.43
C ILE A 449 -30.66 -31.57 10.94
N PRO A 450 -29.73 -30.76 11.49
CA PRO A 450 -29.66 -30.55 12.92
C PRO A 450 -30.96 -29.92 13.42
N ASN A 451 -31.38 -30.23 14.63
CA ASN A 451 -32.56 -29.64 15.25
C ASN A 451 -32.43 -28.14 15.41
N LYS A 452 -31.19 -27.65 15.58
CA LYS A 452 -30.88 -26.23 15.72
C LYS A 452 -29.56 -25.90 15.02
N VAL A 453 -29.47 -24.66 14.51
CA VAL A 453 -28.27 -24.09 13.92
C VAL A 453 -28.00 -22.74 14.55
N TYR A 454 -26.82 -22.58 15.09
CA TYR A 454 -26.35 -21.32 15.66
C TYR A 454 -25.19 -20.77 14.85
N GLU A 455 -25.25 -19.51 14.48
CA GLU A 455 -24.04 -18.77 14.10
C GLU A 455 -23.35 -18.36 15.39
N ALA A 456 -22.10 -18.72 15.53
CA ALA A 456 -21.31 -18.41 16.71
C ALA A 456 -19.97 -17.79 16.31
N LYS A 457 -19.62 -16.69 16.97
CA LYS A 457 -18.31 -16.10 16.92
C LYS A 457 -17.50 -16.70 18.06
N ILE A 458 -16.52 -17.52 17.75
CA ILE A 458 -15.72 -18.23 18.74
C ILE A 458 -14.25 -17.83 18.65
N VAL A 459 -13.57 -18.01 19.77
CA VAL A 459 -12.12 -17.85 19.89
C VAL A 459 -11.54 -19.17 20.36
N ILE A 460 -10.51 -19.66 19.70
CA ILE A 460 -9.72 -20.82 20.13
C ILE A 460 -8.29 -20.38 20.43
N SER A 461 -7.59 -21.12 21.27
CA SER A 461 -6.16 -20.85 21.55
C SER A 461 -5.34 -22.10 21.34
N LYS A 462 -4.29 -21.97 20.55
CA LYS A 462 -3.32 -23.02 20.24
C LYS A 462 -1.92 -22.62 20.66
N ASP A 463 -1.26 -23.47 21.45
CA ASP A 463 0.15 -23.29 21.83
C ASP A 463 1.12 -23.64 20.68
N HIS A 464 0.60 -24.29 19.63
CA HIS A 464 1.35 -24.68 18.45
C HIS A 464 0.43 -24.76 17.23
N VAL A 465 0.65 -23.89 16.24
CA VAL A 465 0.07 -23.96 14.90
C VAL A 465 1.21 -24.17 13.92
N SER A 466 1.15 -25.27 13.16
CA SER A 466 2.22 -25.64 12.22
C SER A 466 2.54 -24.54 11.22
N SER A 467 3.81 -24.44 10.81
CA SER A 467 4.26 -23.47 9.79
C SER A 467 3.73 -23.85 8.41
N PHE A 468 3.59 -22.91 7.55
CA PHE A 468 3.10 -22.96 6.15
C PHE A 468 2.43 -24.28 5.75
N GLY A 469 1.13 -24.35 6.03
CA GLY A 469 0.35 -25.56 5.86
C GLY A 469 -1.00 -25.48 6.53
N PHE A 470 -1.57 -26.63 6.84
CA PHE A 470 -2.84 -26.71 7.55
C PHE A 470 -2.86 -27.84 8.55
N GLU A 471 -3.74 -27.72 9.54
CA GLU A 471 -4.07 -28.77 10.52
C GLU A 471 -5.56 -28.79 10.81
N GLN A 472 -6.09 -29.99 11.09
CA GLN A 472 -7.51 -30.17 11.37
C GLN A 472 -7.77 -30.35 12.87
N LEU A 473 -8.81 -29.65 13.35
CA LEU A 473 -9.41 -29.82 14.66
C LEU A 473 -10.77 -30.49 14.50
N GLU A 474 -11.21 -31.21 15.53
CA GLU A 474 -12.53 -31.86 15.56
C GLU A 474 -13.37 -31.30 16.71
N LEU A 475 -14.66 -31.07 16.46
CA LEU A 475 -15.67 -30.78 17.46
C LEU A 475 -16.30 -32.09 17.93
N VAL A 476 -16.22 -32.38 19.23
CA VAL A 476 -16.69 -33.63 19.86
C VAL A 476 -17.76 -33.32 20.90
N PHE A 477 -18.92 -33.99 20.83
CA PHE A 477 -20.02 -33.84 21.78
C PHE A 477 -19.80 -34.74 23.02
N SER A 478 -18.77 -34.46 23.82
CA SER A 478 -18.39 -35.28 24.98
C SER A 478 -18.24 -34.53 26.30
N GLY A 479 -18.67 -33.29 26.36
CA GLY A 479 -18.55 -32.44 27.51
C GLY A 479 -18.57 -30.95 27.17
N ASN A 480 -18.43 -30.11 28.16
CA ASN A 480 -18.36 -28.67 27.97
C ASN A 480 -16.90 -28.18 28.11
N GLY A 481 -16.27 -27.76 26.99
CA GLY A 481 -14.92 -27.23 26.95
C GLY A 481 -14.86 -25.71 26.92
N GLU A 482 -15.99 -25.02 27.04
CA GLU A 482 -16.07 -23.56 26.91
C GLU A 482 -15.43 -22.85 28.11
N ASP A 483 -14.50 -21.93 27.83
CA ASP A 483 -14.02 -20.92 28.77
C ASP A 483 -14.95 -19.70 28.73
N PRO A 484 -15.73 -19.46 29.81
CA PRO A 484 -16.84 -18.50 29.72
C PRO A 484 -16.37 -17.04 29.61
N TYR A 485 -17.04 -16.27 28.75
CA TYR A 485 -16.80 -14.85 28.53
C TYR A 485 -17.59 -14.01 29.53
N LYS A 486 -16.91 -13.41 30.54
CA LYS A 486 -17.50 -12.74 31.71
C LYS A 486 -16.99 -11.31 31.89
N GLU A 487 -17.68 -10.52 32.69
CA GLU A 487 -17.18 -9.22 33.16
C GLU A 487 -15.86 -9.40 33.93
N CYS A 488 -14.92 -8.50 33.69
CA CYS A 488 -13.62 -8.41 34.35
C CYS A 488 -13.21 -6.94 34.59
N GLU A 489 -12.20 -6.70 35.41
CA GLU A 489 -11.78 -5.35 35.81
C GLU A 489 -10.67 -4.77 34.91
N TYR A 490 -9.88 -5.62 34.29
CA TYR A 490 -8.73 -5.27 33.44
C TYR A 490 -8.49 -6.37 32.41
N LEU A 491 -7.63 -6.08 31.43
CA LEU A 491 -7.19 -7.06 30.45
C LEU A 491 -5.77 -7.52 30.83
N GLU A 492 -5.52 -8.82 30.74
CA GLU A 492 -4.22 -9.38 31.14
C GLU A 492 -3.89 -10.65 30.36
N ASN A 493 -2.68 -10.70 29.81
CA ASN A 493 -2.08 -11.92 29.29
C ASN A 493 -0.67 -12.14 29.88
N GLU A 494 0.11 -13.02 29.29
CA GLU A 494 1.48 -13.28 29.74
C GLU A 494 2.43 -12.10 29.59
N PHE A 495 2.14 -11.13 28.70
CA PHE A 495 3.02 -10.01 28.37
C PHE A 495 2.58 -8.70 29.03
N TYR A 496 1.27 -8.43 29.01
CA TYR A 496 0.73 -7.13 29.42
C TYR A 496 -0.38 -7.25 30.45
N LYS A 497 -0.52 -6.17 31.23
CA LYS A 497 -1.72 -5.84 31.98
C LYS A 497 -2.20 -4.47 31.50
N VAL A 498 -3.43 -4.40 31.01
CA VAL A 498 -4.07 -3.18 30.50
C VAL A 498 -5.18 -2.76 31.45
N THR A 499 -5.11 -1.53 31.94
CA THR A 499 -6.12 -0.94 32.83
C THR A 499 -6.80 0.24 32.14
N ILE A 500 -8.11 0.22 32.09
CA ILE A 500 -8.89 1.31 31.48
C ILE A 500 -9.12 2.43 32.50
N ASN A 501 -8.75 3.64 32.12
CA ASN A 501 -8.92 4.84 32.94
C ASN A 501 -10.38 5.36 32.87
N LYS A 502 -10.78 6.15 33.85
CA LYS A 502 -12.13 6.74 33.93
C LYS A 502 -12.48 7.70 32.78
N ASP A 503 -11.45 8.24 32.13
CA ASP A 503 -11.57 9.14 30.97
C ASP A 503 -11.52 8.40 29.64
N GLY A 504 -11.47 7.04 29.67
CA GLY A 504 -11.48 6.19 28.48
C GLY A 504 -10.10 5.96 27.85
N SER A 505 -9.04 6.62 28.30
CA SER A 505 -7.67 6.22 27.99
C SER A 505 -7.31 4.91 28.70
N PHE A 506 -6.20 4.29 28.35
CA PHE A 506 -5.75 3.09 29.05
C PHE A 506 -4.27 3.14 29.41
N ASN A 507 -3.91 2.41 30.46
CA ASN A 507 -2.52 2.23 30.85
C ASN A 507 -2.08 0.80 30.52
N VAL A 508 -0.84 0.64 30.12
CA VAL A 508 -0.24 -0.66 29.80
C VAL A 508 0.96 -0.88 30.72
N LEU A 509 0.88 -1.92 31.53
CA LEU A 509 2.04 -2.45 32.26
C LEU A 509 2.68 -3.54 31.41
N ASP A 510 3.88 -3.29 30.92
CA ASP A 510 4.73 -4.33 30.34
C ASP A 510 5.32 -5.19 31.46
N LYS A 511 5.01 -6.49 31.45
CA LYS A 511 5.41 -7.42 32.50
C LYS A 511 6.87 -7.82 32.43
N GLU A 512 7.51 -7.68 31.26
CA GLU A 512 8.95 -7.96 31.10
C GLU A 512 9.78 -6.85 31.76
N SER A 513 9.53 -5.59 31.44
CA SER A 513 10.27 -4.43 31.97
C SER A 513 9.71 -3.88 33.26
N GLN A 514 8.49 -4.25 33.67
CA GLN A 514 7.74 -3.64 34.78
C GLN A 514 7.48 -2.13 34.59
N LYS A 515 7.59 -1.63 33.35
CA LYS A 515 7.29 -0.24 33.00
C LYS A 515 5.80 -0.06 32.71
N GLU A 516 5.25 1.04 33.19
CA GLU A 516 3.88 1.44 32.90
C GLU A 516 3.85 2.57 31.89
N TYR A 517 3.18 2.35 30.75
CA TYR A 517 2.87 3.35 29.73
C TYR A 517 1.46 3.89 29.98
N LYS A 518 1.36 5.20 30.22
CA LYS A 518 0.11 5.83 30.68
C LYS A 518 -0.64 6.53 29.54
N ASN A 519 -1.95 6.66 29.72
CA ASN A 519 -2.83 7.47 28.87
C ASN A 519 -2.74 7.12 27.39
N GLN A 520 -2.70 5.83 27.07
CA GLN A 520 -2.69 5.33 25.70
C GLN A 520 -4.07 5.43 25.07
N GLY A 521 -4.13 5.49 23.72
CA GLY A 521 -5.39 5.43 22.97
C GLY A 521 -6.26 6.68 23.09
N VAL A 522 -5.68 7.83 23.44
CA VAL A 522 -6.41 9.10 23.46
C VAL A 522 -6.74 9.51 22.03
N LEU A 523 -8.03 9.77 21.75
CA LEU A 523 -8.47 10.31 20.48
C LEU A 523 -8.37 11.83 20.50
N VAL A 524 -7.93 12.41 19.38
CA VAL A 524 -7.87 13.87 19.20
C VAL A 524 -8.51 14.23 17.86
N GLU A 525 -9.46 15.16 17.91
CA GLU A 525 -10.12 15.73 16.74
C GLU A 525 -9.66 17.16 16.54
N ASN A 526 -9.37 17.54 15.29
CA ASN A 526 -9.04 18.90 14.91
C ASN A 526 -9.48 19.21 13.47
N GLY A 527 -9.39 20.48 13.07
CA GLY A 527 -9.87 20.92 11.75
C GLY A 527 -8.96 20.50 10.60
N ASP A 528 -9.58 20.36 9.42
CA ASP A 528 -8.88 20.22 8.14
C ASP A 528 -9.44 21.26 7.14
N ASP A 529 -8.68 22.33 6.90
CA ASP A 529 -8.96 23.34 5.88
C ASP A 529 -8.29 23.02 4.53
N GLY A 530 -7.90 21.76 4.36
CA GLY A 530 -7.23 21.23 3.18
C GLY A 530 -8.16 20.84 2.02
N ASP A 531 -7.61 20.00 1.15
CA ASP A 531 -8.28 19.45 -0.01
C ASP A 531 -7.85 17.97 -0.21
N SER A 532 -8.15 17.37 -1.37
CA SER A 532 -7.82 15.97 -1.61
C SER A 532 -6.31 15.69 -1.59
N PHE A 533 -5.49 16.66 -1.93
CA PHE A 533 -4.04 16.54 -1.99
C PHE A 533 -3.36 16.79 -0.66
N ASN A 534 -3.83 17.79 0.09
CA ASN A 534 -3.15 18.26 1.28
C ASN A 534 -4.11 18.44 2.47
N TYR A 535 -3.73 17.88 3.60
CA TYR A 535 -4.18 18.38 4.89
C TYR A 535 -3.67 19.82 5.09
N SER A 536 -4.49 20.67 5.67
CA SER A 536 -4.06 21.98 6.10
C SER A 536 -4.77 22.38 7.39
N ILE A 537 -3.99 22.77 8.38
CA ILE A 537 -4.56 23.28 9.62
C ILE A 537 -5.35 24.56 9.32
N PRO A 538 -6.56 24.74 9.87
CA PRO A 538 -7.30 25.99 9.76
C PRO A 538 -6.57 27.15 10.50
N ARG A 539 -6.72 28.37 10.02
CA ARG A 539 -6.15 29.56 10.70
C ARG A 539 -6.65 29.75 12.13
N GLN A 540 -7.87 29.30 12.40
CA GLN A 540 -8.49 29.29 13.72
C GLN A 540 -8.96 27.88 14.01
N ASP A 541 -8.15 27.12 14.71
CA ASP A 541 -8.42 25.74 15.06
C ASP A 541 -8.69 25.58 16.57
N MET A 542 -9.19 24.40 16.91
CA MET A 542 -9.29 23.88 18.27
C MET A 542 -9.13 22.37 18.24
N GLU A 543 -8.31 21.83 19.13
CA GLU A 543 -8.18 20.40 19.33
C GLU A 543 -9.14 19.94 20.41
N ILE A 544 -9.82 18.82 20.17
CA ILE A 544 -10.79 18.21 21.09
C ILE A 544 -10.34 16.78 21.41
N TYR A 545 -10.05 16.54 22.66
CA TYR A 545 -9.56 15.26 23.17
C TYR A 545 -10.70 14.42 23.73
N SER A 546 -10.69 13.11 23.46
CA SER A 546 -11.68 12.16 24.01
C SER A 546 -11.75 12.17 25.52
N THR A 547 -10.63 12.42 26.19
CA THR A 547 -10.51 12.50 27.65
C THR A 547 -11.33 13.65 28.31
N ALA A 548 -11.80 14.61 27.49
CA ALA A 548 -12.71 15.67 27.96
C ALA A 548 -14.16 15.17 28.17
N PHE A 549 -14.48 13.96 27.70
CA PHE A 549 -15.83 13.40 27.73
C PHE A 549 -15.88 12.19 28.66
N LYS A 550 -17.01 12.00 29.32
CA LYS A 550 -17.21 10.85 30.19
C LYS A 550 -17.66 9.63 29.37
N PRO A 551 -16.84 8.57 29.25
CA PRO A 551 -17.21 7.38 28.53
C PRO A 551 -18.15 6.45 29.29
N MET A 552 -18.84 5.57 28.58
CA MET A 552 -19.35 4.31 29.10
C MET A 552 -18.31 3.21 28.84
N ILE A 553 -17.97 2.44 29.86
CA ILE A 553 -16.89 1.44 29.79
C ILE A 553 -17.47 0.07 30.15
N TYR A 554 -17.28 -0.90 29.30
CA TYR A 554 -17.65 -2.31 29.52
C TYR A 554 -16.42 -3.19 29.29
N VAL A 555 -16.05 -4.00 30.28
CA VAL A 555 -14.89 -4.89 30.17
C VAL A 555 -15.34 -6.33 30.36
N LYS A 556 -15.06 -7.19 29.38
CA LYS A 556 -15.38 -8.61 29.43
C LYS A 556 -14.18 -9.45 28.98
N GLY A 557 -14.09 -10.66 29.50
CA GLY A 557 -13.01 -11.54 29.10
C GLY A 557 -13.19 -12.98 29.51
N SER A 558 -12.39 -13.82 28.89
CA SER A 558 -12.05 -15.20 29.27
C SER A 558 -10.54 -15.30 29.47
N SER A 559 -10.00 -16.49 29.71
CA SER A 559 -8.57 -16.69 29.75
C SER A 559 -7.89 -16.56 28.37
N LEU A 560 -8.67 -16.58 27.27
CA LEU A 560 -8.17 -16.54 25.90
C LEU A 560 -8.18 -15.15 25.31
N VAL A 561 -9.21 -14.36 25.59
CA VAL A 561 -9.39 -13.01 25.05
C VAL A 561 -10.14 -12.12 26.02
N GLN A 562 -9.70 -10.89 26.15
CA GLN A 562 -10.40 -9.87 26.92
C GLN A 562 -10.57 -8.62 26.06
N LYS A 563 -11.70 -7.95 26.17
CA LYS A 563 -12.03 -6.74 25.43
C LYS A 563 -12.64 -5.69 26.35
N ALA A 564 -12.18 -4.46 26.19
CA ALA A 564 -12.80 -3.27 26.78
C ALA A 564 -13.47 -2.48 25.67
N ASN A 565 -14.76 -2.26 25.80
CA ASN A 565 -15.57 -1.42 24.93
C ASN A 565 -15.80 -0.07 25.63
N ILE A 566 -15.32 1.00 25.01
CA ILE A 566 -15.28 2.35 25.57
C ILE A 566 -16.06 3.26 24.61
N GLN A 567 -17.23 3.73 25.03
CA GLN A 567 -18.14 4.51 24.19
C GLN A 567 -18.13 5.97 24.61
N PHE A 568 -17.82 6.84 23.67
CA PHE A 568 -17.82 8.29 23.81
C PHE A 568 -18.95 8.92 23.01
N GLU A 569 -19.49 10.03 23.51
CA GLU A 569 -20.20 11.02 22.71
C GLU A 569 -19.32 12.28 22.65
N MET A 570 -18.38 12.30 21.71
CA MET A 570 -17.53 13.49 21.52
C MET A 570 -18.38 14.63 20.96
N VAL A 571 -18.16 15.83 21.48
CA VAL A 571 -18.84 17.04 20.99
C VAL A 571 -17.81 17.90 20.24
N VAL A 572 -17.99 18.01 18.93
CA VAL A 572 -17.03 18.63 18.00
C VAL A 572 -17.69 19.78 17.23
N PRO A 573 -16.92 20.67 16.57
CA PRO A 573 -17.48 21.63 15.63
C PRO A 573 -18.11 20.95 14.42
N GLU A 574 -19.24 21.48 13.95
CA GLU A 574 -19.93 20.94 12.78
C GLU A 574 -19.13 21.14 11.49
N ASP A 575 -18.45 22.28 11.38
CA ASP A 575 -17.68 22.70 10.22
C ASP A 575 -16.53 23.66 10.60
N LEU A 576 -15.77 24.12 9.63
CA LEU A 576 -14.69 25.10 9.83
C LEU A 576 -15.19 26.44 10.37
N LYS A 577 -16.41 26.84 10.05
CA LYS A 577 -16.99 28.10 10.53
C LYS A 577 -17.35 28.03 12.01
N ALA A 578 -17.98 26.92 12.42
CA ALA A 578 -18.25 26.64 13.83
C ALA A 578 -16.94 26.51 14.62
N ARG A 579 -15.92 25.87 14.03
CA ARG A 579 -14.56 25.74 14.59
C ARG A 579 -13.91 27.10 14.82
N ALA A 580 -13.92 27.97 13.82
CA ALA A 580 -13.39 29.34 13.94
C ALA A 580 -14.12 30.16 15.02
N ALA A 581 -15.40 29.93 15.21
CA ALA A 581 -16.19 30.53 16.28
C ALA A 581 -16.01 29.81 17.65
N LYS A 582 -15.18 28.77 17.72
CA LYS A 582 -14.98 27.90 18.91
C LYS A 582 -16.29 27.32 19.46
N GLN A 583 -17.19 26.95 18.55
CA GLN A 583 -18.47 26.34 18.85
C GLN A 583 -18.42 24.84 18.55
N ALA A 584 -18.28 24.04 19.59
CA ALA A 584 -18.41 22.58 19.52
C ALA A 584 -19.80 22.19 20.03
N THR A 585 -20.69 21.83 19.13
CA THR A 585 -22.10 21.50 19.44
C THR A 585 -22.57 20.21 18.80
N PHE A 586 -21.78 19.68 17.87
CA PHE A 586 -22.09 18.50 17.10
C PHE A 586 -21.66 17.23 17.85
N LYS A 587 -22.57 16.26 17.98
CA LYS A 587 -22.29 14.99 18.65
C LYS A 587 -21.77 13.97 17.65
N MET A 588 -20.58 13.45 17.89
CA MET A 588 -19.94 12.39 17.11
C MET A 588 -19.77 11.15 18.00
N PRO A 589 -20.59 10.12 17.81
CA PRO A 589 -20.44 8.86 18.53
C PRO A 589 -19.14 8.15 18.12
N VAL A 590 -18.35 7.77 19.11
CA VAL A 590 -17.10 7.02 18.90
C VAL A 590 -17.05 5.86 19.88
N GLU A 591 -16.67 4.69 19.39
CA GLU A 591 -16.43 3.51 20.19
C GLU A 591 -14.98 3.09 20.02
N LEU A 592 -14.23 3.06 21.12
CA LEU A 592 -12.87 2.53 21.20
C LEU A 592 -12.92 1.13 21.81
N ILE A 593 -12.48 0.13 21.07
CA ILE A 593 -12.36 -1.24 21.55
C ILE A 593 -10.90 -1.56 21.74
N VAL A 594 -10.52 -1.91 22.97
CA VAL A 594 -9.18 -2.37 23.31
C VAL A 594 -9.25 -3.85 23.59
N GLY A 595 -8.48 -4.66 22.86
CA GLY A 595 -8.48 -6.11 22.95
C GLY A 595 -7.11 -6.66 23.36
N LEU A 596 -7.10 -7.73 24.13
CA LEU A 596 -5.89 -8.46 24.48
C LEU A 596 -6.14 -9.96 24.37
N ARG A 597 -5.35 -10.61 23.51
CA ARG A 597 -5.43 -12.05 23.24
C ARG A 597 -4.30 -12.78 23.97
N LYS A 598 -4.56 -14.00 24.41
CA LYS A 598 -3.54 -14.93 24.89
C LYS A 598 -2.50 -15.13 23.77
N HIS A 599 -1.23 -15.23 24.09
CA HIS A 599 -0.08 -15.35 23.18
C HIS A 599 0.26 -14.10 22.34
N SER A 600 -0.58 -13.05 22.34
CA SER A 600 -0.32 -11.86 21.56
C SER A 600 0.62 -10.88 22.30
N LYS A 601 1.67 -10.43 21.61
CA LYS A 601 2.50 -9.28 21.99
C LYS A 601 1.97 -7.96 21.43
N VAL A 602 0.79 -7.97 20.84
CA VAL A 602 0.12 -6.80 20.26
C VAL A 602 -1.21 -6.62 20.98
N ILE A 603 -1.48 -5.43 21.44
CA ILE A 603 -2.76 -4.98 21.97
C ILE A 603 -3.59 -4.52 20.77
N ASP A 604 -4.75 -5.12 20.57
CA ASP A 604 -5.69 -4.74 19.51
C ASP A 604 -6.38 -3.43 19.87
N VAL A 605 -6.46 -2.51 18.93
CA VAL A 605 -7.17 -1.23 19.07
C VAL A 605 -8.03 -1.02 17.85
N GLN A 606 -9.36 -0.93 18.07
CA GLN A 606 -10.33 -0.62 17.03
C GLN A 606 -11.09 0.65 17.38
N VAL A 607 -11.23 1.55 16.42
CA VAL A 607 -12.02 2.77 16.57
C VAL A 607 -13.16 2.76 15.56
N ASN A 608 -14.38 2.68 16.08
CA ASN A 608 -15.61 2.83 15.30
C ASN A 608 -16.13 4.25 15.48
N VAL A 609 -16.39 4.95 14.40
CA VAL A 609 -16.88 6.33 14.41
C VAL A 609 -18.07 6.50 13.49
N ASP A 610 -19.09 7.21 13.95
CA ASP A 610 -20.23 7.64 13.12
C ASP A 610 -20.02 9.12 12.78
N ASN A 611 -19.37 9.37 11.62
CA ASN A 611 -18.97 10.71 11.23
C ASN A 611 -20.10 11.44 10.51
N HIS A 612 -20.39 12.64 11.00
CA HIS A 612 -21.29 13.60 10.37
C HIS A 612 -20.70 15.02 10.35
N GLY A 613 -19.48 15.23 10.89
CA GLY A 613 -18.75 16.50 10.88
C GLY A 613 -18.09 16.75 9.54
N LEU A 614 -17.84 18.02 9.22
CA LEU A 614 -17.24 18.46 7.97
C LEU A 614 -15.85 19.05 8.19
N SER A 615 -14.94 18.74 7.26
CA SER A 615 -13.61 19.38 7.17
C SER A 615 -12.83 19.30 8.49
N HIS A 616 -12.60 18.09 8.93
CA HIS A 616 -11.87 17.77 10.15
C HIS A 616 -11.08 16.48 10.01
N ARG A 617 -10.22 16.17 10.98
CA ARG A 617 -9.55 14.88 11.09
C ARG A 617 -9.64 14.32 12.50
N LEU A 618 -9.63 12.99 12.61
CA LEU A 618 -9.55 12.25 13.85
C LEU A 618 -8.25 11.44 13.88
N CYS A 619 -7.52 11.57 14.98
CA CYS A 619 -6.28 10.84 15.22
C CYS A 619 -6.34 10.07 16.54
N ILE A 620 -5.48 9.06 16.69
CA ILE A 620 -5.27 8.33 17.94
C ILE A 620 -3.80 8.48 18.40
N LEU A 621 -3.58 8.61 19.70
CA LEU A 621 -2.28 8.91 20.29
C LEU A 621 -1.74 7.73 21.08
N PHE A 622 -0.43 7.47 20.92
CA PHE A 622 0.31 6.48 21.70
C PHE A 622 1.63 7.09 22.21
N ASP A 623 1.76 7.22 23.53
CA ASP A 623 2.93 7.81 24.17
C ASP A 623 3.97 6.73 24.51
N ALA A 624 5.17 6.85 23.98
CA ALA A 624 6.27 5.91 24.25
C ALA A 624 6.87 6.09 25.66
N GLY A 625 6.60 7.22 26.32
CA GLY A 625 7.12 7.50 27.66
C GLY A 625 8.63 7.79 27.70
N PHE A 626 9.28 7.99 26.56
CA PHE A 626 10.70 8.40 26.44
C PHE A 626 10.90 9.30 25.21
N ALA A 627 11.87 10.17 25.30
CA ALA A 627 12.23 11.08 24.20
C ALA A 627 13.14 10.37 23.18
N THR A 628 12.91 10.64 21.90
CA THR A 628 13.81 10.20 20.84
C THR A 628 13.89 11.23 19.71
N LYS A 629 15.01 11.26 18.99
CA LYS A 629 15.24 12.17 17.88
C LYS A 629 14.78 11.61 16.53
N THR A 630 14.55 10.30 16.47
CA THR A 630 14.21 9.58 15.24
C THR A 630 13.14 8.54 15.53
N ASN A 631 12.42 8.18 14.49
CA ASN A 631 11.52 7.04 14.45
C ASN A 631 11.96 6.06 13.36
N ILE A 632 11.52 4.82 13.46
CA ILE A 632 11.71 3.80 12.44
C ILE A 632 10.35 3.37 11.96
N ALA A 633 10.12 3.48 10.64
CA ALA A 633 8.94 2.94 9.98
C ALA A 633 9.36 1.89 8.95
N ASP A 634 8.42 1.09 8.49
CA ASP A 634 8.65 0.21 7.35
C ASP A 634 8.47 0.95 6.02
N GLN A 635 9.12 0.43 5.02
CA GLN A 635 8.99 0.81 3.62
C GLN A 635 8.99 -0.46 2.74
N GLN A 636 8.95 -0.29 1.43
CA GLN A 636 9.01 -1.38 0.48
C GLN A 636 10.29 -2.23 0.68
N PHE A 637 10.12 -3.49 1.11
CA PHE A 637 11.21 -4.45 1.40
C PHE A 637 12.24 -3.99 2.43
N GLY A 638 11.85 -3.26 3.46
CA GLY A 638 12.79 -2.87 4.50
C GLY A 638 12.25 -1.87 5.50
N THR A 639 13.17 -1.19 6.15
CA THR A 639 12.90 -0.18 7.18
C THR A 639 13.61 1.12 6.87
N ILE A 640 13.01 2.22 7.29
CA ILE A 640 13.55 3.57 7.14
C ILE A 640 13.57 4.29 8.48
N MET A 641 14.64 5.02 8.75
CA MET A 641 14.73 5.91 9.91
C MET A 641 14.49 7.36 9.44
N ARG A 642 13.53 8.03 10.07
CA ARG A 642 13.24 9.45 9.82
C ARG A 642 13.49 10.29 11.08
N PRO A 643 13.89 11.55 10.94
CA PRO A 643 13.95 12.47 12.08
C PRO A 643 12.54 12.74 12.64
N ASN A 644 12.41 12.94 13.93
CA ASN A 644 11.17 13.32 14.61
C ASN A 644 10.85 14.83 14.49
N GLY A 645 11.69 15.57 13.81
CA GLY A 645 11.55 16.99 13.56
C GLY A 645 11.97 17.36 12.14
N TYR A 646 11.52 18.48 11.68
CA TYR A 646 11.82 19.04 10.35
C TYR A 646 12.42 20.45 10.45
N GLU A 647 13.12 20.72 11.55
CA GLU A 647 13.70 22.03 11.87
C GLU A 647 14.71 22.47 10.81
N LYS A 648 15.47 21.54 10.25
CA LYS A 648 16.45 21.82 9.19
C LYS A 648 15.73 22.24 7.90
N GLU A 649 14.76 21.46 7.46
CA GLU A 649 13.96 21.73 6.25
C GLU A 649 13.14 23.01 6.44
N MET A 650 12.57 23.25 7.63
CA MET A 650 11.84 24.48 7.95
C MET A 650 12.77 25.69 7.93
N SER A 651 13.99 25.58 8.42
CA SER A 651 14.99 26.64 8.33
C SER A 651 15.32 26.99 6.88
N LEU A 652 15.51 25.99 6.01
CA LEU A 652 15.73 26.22 4.58
C LEU A 652 14.51 26.85 3.90
N TYR A 653 13.32 26.43 4.27
CA TYR A 653 12.07 27.01 3.78
C TYR A 653 11.95 28.49 4.15
N ILE A 654 12.11 28.83 5.43
CA ILE A 654 12.07 30.23 5.92
C ILE A 654 13.16 31.08 5.25
N GLN A 655 14.38 30.55 5.13
CA GLN A 655 15.46 31.24 4.46
C GLN A 655 15.14 31.54 2.99
N SER A 656 14.57 30.59 2.27
CA SER A 656 14.20 30.77 0.86
C SER A 656 13.05 31.76 0.68
N ALA A 657 12.13 31.85 1.63
CA ALA A 657 11.04 32.79 1.64
C ALA A 657 11.53 34.23 1.90
N ASN A 658 12.49 34.40 2.80
CA ASN A 658 13.04 35.72 3.16
C ASN A 658 13.95 36.35 2.12
N THR A 659 14.48 35.60 1.15
CA THR A 659 15.36 36.14 0.09
C THR A 659 14.64 36.91 -1.00
N LYS A 660 13.31 36.96 -1.03
CA LYS A 660 12.53 37.52 -2.16
C LYS A 660 11.77 38.77 -1.90
N GLU A 661 11.40 39.05 -0.69
CA GLU A 661 10.78 40.31 -0.26
C GLU A 661 11.33 40.61 1.13
N ASP A 662 11.55 41.90 1.47
CA ASP A 662 11.97 42.33 2.80
C ASP A 662 10.99 42.00 3.94
N LYS A 663 10.28 40.88 3.82
CA LYS A 663 9.35 40.35 4.82
C LYS A 663 9.94 39.13 5.51
N VAL A 664 10.15 39.28 6.81
CA VAL A 664 10.51 38.15 7.69
C VAL A 664 9.33 37.19 7.77
N VAL A 665 9.51 35.97 7.29
CA VAL A 665 8.58 34.86 7.51
C VAL A 665 9.07 34.12 8.73
N ASP A 666 8.41 34.29 9.85
CA ASP A 666 8.71 33.60 11.13
C ASP A 666 7.67 32.55 11.50
N SER A 667 6.64 32.39 10.69
CA SER A 667 5.53 31.46 10.90
C SER A 667 5.03 30.86 9.58
N LEU A 668 4.11 29.93 9.64
CA LEU A 668 3.40 29.32 8.52
C LEU A 668 2.35 30.27 7.87
N GLU A 669 2.41 31.54 8.12
CA GLU A 669 1.54 32.51 7.46
C GLU A 669 1.76 32.49 5.93
N PRO A 670 0.70 32.59 5.11
CA PRO A 670 0.82 32.57 3.68
C PRO A 670 1.66 33.73 3.19
N VAL A 671 2.78 33.41 2.59
CA VAL A 671 3.58 34.35 1.83
C VAL A 671 2.93 34.53 0.47
N ASN A 672 2.95 35.73 -0.09
CA ASN A 672 2.41 35.99 -1.42
C ASN A 672 3.36 35.38 -2.46
N TRP A 673 3.11 34.13 -2.85
CA TRP A 673 3.95 33.30 -3.70
C TRP A 673 3.80 33.70 -5.16
N GLN A 674 4.58 34.66 -5.61
CA GLN A 674 4.88 34.70 -7.03
C GLN A 674 5.89 33.56 -7.29
N GLN A 675 5.46 32.53 -7.98
CA GLN A 675 6.24 31.33 -8.27
C GLN A 675 7.58 31.71 -8.94
N SER A 676 8.65 31.47 -8.25
CA SER A 676 9.95 31.39 -8.86
C SER A 676 10.48 29.98 -8.71
N GLU A 677 11.30 29.59 -9.63
CA GLU A 677 11.91 28.25 -9.78
C GLU A 677 12.73 27.76 -8.57
N THR A 678 13.01 28.64 -7.62
CA THR A 678 13.82 28.37 -6.43
C THR A 678 13.00 28.34 -5.14
N THR A 679 11.67 28.49 -5.20
CA THR A 679 10.83 28.59 -4.02
C THR A 679 10.20 27.22 -3.70
N TRP A 680 10.18 26.85 -2.43
CA TRP A 680 9.44 25.70 -1.94
C TRP A 680 7.95 25.82 -2.29
N GLN A 681 7.37 24.74 -2.77
CA GLN A 681 5.95 24.69 -3.17
C GLN A 681 5.04 24.36 -1.98
N GLU A 682 5.57 23.67 -0.98
CA GLU A 682 4.90 23.35 0.29
C GLU A 682 5.89 23.55 1.44
N PRO A 683 5.45 24.08 2.60
CA PRO A 683 6.29 24.08 3.80
C PRO A 683 6.55 22.64 4.27
N PRO A 684 7.66 22.37 4.92
CA PRO A 684 7.89 21.11 5.60
C PRO A 684 6.84 20.88 6.69
N ILE A 685 6.34 19.63 6.77
CA ILE A 685 5.37 19.20 7.78
C ILE A 685 5.81 17.88 8.40
N ALA A 686 5.33 17.58 9.61
CA ALA A 686 5.69 16.38 10.36
C ALA A 686 5.01 15.09 9.89
N ILE A 687 4.10 15.20 8.91
CA ILE A 687 3.36 14.07 8.36
C ILE A 687 4.31 13.15 7.58
N GLU A 688 4.27 11.84 7.89
CA GLU A 688 5.06 10.81 7.24
C GLU A 688 4.21 9.55 6.99
N PRO A 689 4.56 8.72 5.99
CA PRO A 689 3.86 7.47 5.73
C PRO A 689 4.54 6.26 6.40
N CYS A 690 3.73 5.22 6.68
CA CYS A 690 4.22 3.86 6.95
C CYS A 690 3.41 2.85 6.15
N GLN A 691 3.95 1.64 5.97
CA GLN A 691 3.23 0.54 5.31
C GLN A 691 2.48 -0.31 6.34
N SER A 692 3.16 -0.85 7.35
CA SER A 692 2.58 -1.74 8.35
C SER A 692 2.98 -1.41 9.78
N PHE A 693 4.00 -0.58 10.03
CA PHE A 693 4.32 -0.12 11.37
C PHE A 693 5.13 1.19 11.40
N VAL A 694 5.07 1.85 12.56
CA VAL A 694 5.98 2.92 12.96
C VAL A 694 6.38 2.71 14.41
N SER A 695 7.66 2.95 14.72
CA SER A 695 8.25 2.70 16.03
C SER A 695 9.02 3.89 16.55
N LEU A 696 8.86 4.20 17.86
CA LEU A 696 9.81 4.98 18.63
C LEU A 696 10.69 4.00 19.42
N THR A 697 12.00 4.17 19.37
CA THR A 697 12.95 3.22 19.96
C THR A 697 14.16 3.92 20.56
N ASN A 698 14.70 3.32 21.57
CA ASN A 698 16.03 3.61 22.14
C ASN A 698 16.81 2.28 22.34
N ASP A 699 17.91 2.30 23.06
CA ASP A 699 18.76 1.12 23.26
C ASP A 699 18.12 0.05 24.18
N GLU A 700 17.05 0.37 24.90
CA GLU A 700 16.45 -0.49 25.93
C GLU A 700 15.01 -0.92 25.58
N GLU A 701 14.29 -0.11 24.82
CA GLU A 701 12.87 -0.33 24.58
C GLU A 701 12.40 0.19 23.22
N THR A 702 11.30 -0.40 22.73
CA THR A 702 10.63 -0.04 21.48
C THR A 702 9.13 -0.01 21.71
N VAL A 703 8.48 1.08 21.29
CA VAL A 703 7.01 1.20 21.21
C VAL A 703 6.63 1.32 19.76
N SER A 704 5.76 0.42 19.30
CA SER A 704 5.37 0.32 17.89
C SER A 704 3.87 0.37 17.71
N VAL A 705 3.41 1.17 16.76
CA VAL A 705 2.03 1.16 16.29
C VAL A 705 1.99 0.42 14.95
N ILE A 706 1.06 -0.51 14.82
CA ILE A 706 0.90 -1.42 13.66
C ILE A 706 -0.48 -1.16 13.05
N PRO A 707 -0.63 -0.17 12.15
CA PRO A 707 -1.92 0.13 11.53
C PRO A 707 -2.35 -0.96 10.54
N GLN A 708 -3.67 -1.15 10.44
CA GLN A 708 -4.29 -2.01 9.44
C GLN A 708 -5.04 -1.15 8.40
N GLY A 709 -4.27 -0.49 7.53
CA GLY A 709 -4.80 0.25 6.40
C GLY A 709 -4.61 1.75 6.41
N VAL A 710 -4.67 2.41 7.57
CA VAL A 710 -4.25 3.81 7.67
C VAL A 710 -2.73 3.91 7.54
N ARG A 711 -2.24 5.00 6.95
CA ARG A 711 -0.82 5.09 6.55
C ARG A 711 -0.11 6.33 7.05
N GLU A 712 -0.86 7.32 7.53
CA GLU A 712 -0.34 8.62 7.91
C GLU A 712 -0.08 8.69 9.42
N TYR A 713 1.12 9.10 9.77
CA TYR A 713 1.48 9.38 11.16
C TYR A 713 2.28 10.67 11.31
N GLU A 714 2.34 11.17 12.55
CA GLU A 714 3.18 12.28 12.99
C GLU A 714 3.82 11.90 14.31
N ILE A 715 5.05 12.37 14.58
CA ILE A 715 5.65 12.30 15.91
C ILE A 715 5.53 13.66 16.57
N ILE A 716 4.76 13.72 17.63
CA ILE A 716 4.39 14.96 18.34
C ILE A 716 4.85 14.96 19.81
N GLY A 717 4.44 15.98 20.55
CA GLY A 717 4.83 16.20 21.96
C GLY A 717 6.13 17.00 22.09
N GLU A 718 6.31 17.66 23.23
CA GLU A 718 7.50 18.47 23.52
C GLU A 718 8.80 17.64 23.43
N ASN A 719 8.71 16.38 23.83
CA ASN A 719 9.83 15.43 23.81
C ASN A 719 9.86 14.54 22.57
N LYS A 720 8.99 14.78 21.58
CA LYS A 720 8.85 13.93 20.39
C LYS A 720 8.67 12.44 20.76
N ASN A 721 7.80 12.18 21.69
CA ASN A 721 7.58 10.87 22.31
C ASN A 721 6.19 10.27 22.02
N VAL A 722 5.34 10.96 21.26
CA VAL A 722 3.98 10.52 20.98
C VAL A 722 3.81 10.22 19.51
N ILE A 723 3.40 9.01 19.17
CA ILE A 723 2.95 8.62 17.84
C ILE A 723 1.50 9.04 17.70
N ARG A 724 1.23 9.95 16.77
CA ARG A 724 -0.11 10.38 16.38
C ARG A 724 -0.46 9.72 15.04
N LEU A 725 -1.36 8.75 15.06
CA LEU A 725 -1.83 8.06 13.87
C LEU A 725 -3.11 8.72 13.37
N THR A 726 -3.14 9.18 12.12
CA THR A 726 -4.34 9.74 11.49
C THR A 726 -5.27 8.61 11.08
N LEU A 727 -6.47 8.54 11.67
CA LEU A 727 -7.49 7.55 11.32
C LEU A 727 -8.20 7.97 10.04
N PHE A 728 -8.66 9.23 9.99
CA PHE A 728 -9.24 9.82 8.79
C PHE A 728 -9.14 11.35 8.81
N ARG A 729 -9.22 11.94 7.63
CA ARG A 729 -9.47 13.37 7.43
C ARG A 729 -10.56 13.57 6.38
N THR A 730 -11.25 14.70 6.46
CA THR A 730 -12.36 15.04 5.58
C THR A 730 -12.20 16.44 5.00
N TYR A 731 -12.63 16.60 3.76
CA TYR A 731 -12.52 17.85 3.00
C TYR A 731 -13.66 17.94 1.97
N GLY A 732 -13.96 19.15 1.50
CA GLY A 732 -15.09 19.39 0.59
C GLY A 732 -14.72 19.63 -0.86
N PHE A 733 -13.42 19.70 -1.19
CA PHE A 733 -12.95 20.08 -2.53
C PHE A 733 -11.80 19.19 -2.98
N MET A 734 -11.78 18.88 -4.27
CA MET A 734 -10.67 18.16 -4.90
C MET A 734 -9.38 19.01 -4.89
N GLY A 735 -9.48 20.30 -5.16
CA GLY A 735 -8.38 21.26 -5.07
C GLY A 735 -8.85 22.58 -4.49
N LYS A 736 -8.03 23.22 -3.68
CA LYS A 736 -8.33 24.47 -3.00
C LYS A 736 -7.14 25.42 -3.06
N GLU A 737 -7.36 26.73 -3.12
CA GLU A 737 -6.29 27.75 -3.16
C GLU A 737 -5.89 28.21 -1.76
N ASN A 738 -4.66 28.72 -1.66
CA ASN A 738 -4.17 29.44 -0.49
C ASN A 738 -4.27 28.69 0.85
N LEU A 739 -4.02 27.35 0.81
CA LEU A 739 -3.92 26.56 2.03
C LEU A 739 -2.71 27.00 2.86
N LEU A 740 -2.79 26.90 4.17
CA LEU A 740 -1.68 27.23 5.06
C LEU A 740 -0.45 26.32 4.79
N TYR A 741 -0.70 25.03 4.53
CA TYR A 741 0.35 24.04 4.19
C TYR A 741 0.58 23.87 2.68
N ARG A 742 -0.11 24.65 1.84
CA ARG A 742 0.15 24.76 0.39
C ARG A 742 -0.33 26.13 -0.08
N PRO A 743 0.47 27.17 0.08
CA PRO A 743 0.11 28.52 -0.35
C PRO A 743 0.05 28.64 -1.89
N GLY A 744 -0.73 29.57 -2.38
CA GLY A 744 -0.89 29.89 -3.79
C GLY A 744 -1.99 29.08 -4.49
N ARG A 745 -1.76 28.70 -5.75
CA ARG A 745 -2.77 28.06 -6.59
C ARG A 745 -3.19 26.68 -6.07
N ALA A 746 -4.39 26.24 -6.39
CA ALA A 746 -4.84 24.88 -6.17
C ALA A 746 -3.93 23.86 -6.85
N SER A 747 -3.92 22.63 -6.38
CA SER A 747 -3.42 21.49 -7.16
C SER A 747 -4.47 21.11 -8.21
N GLY A 748 -4.00 20.70 -9.38
CA GLY A 748 -4.86 20.51 -10.54
C GLY A 748 -5.30 21.85 -11.18
N GLU A 749 -6.15 21.76 -12.20
CA GLU A 749 -6.59 22.90 -13.02
C GLU A 749 -7.94 23.46 -12.62
N LYS A 750 -8.73 22.70 -11.87
CA LYS A 750 -10.11 23.05 -11.53
C LYS A 750 -10.39 22.85 -10.04
N ILE A 751 -11.16 23.78 -9.49
CA ILE A 751 -11.77 23.64 -8.17
C ILE A 751 -13.08 22.87 -8.37
N ILE A 752 -13.13 21.65 -7.84
CA ILE A 752 -14.29 20.73 -7.94
C ILE A 752 -14.70 20.36 -6.53
N GLU A 753 -16.00 20.45 -6.24
CA GLU A 753 -16.58 19.96 -5.01
C GLU A 753 -16.52 18.42 -4.97
N THR A 754 -16.16 17.89 -3.81
CA THR A 754 -16.09 16.44 -3.52
C THR A 754 -16.80 16.15 -2.20
N PRO A 755 -18.14 16.27 -2.15
CA PRO A 755 -18.92 16.06 -0.93
C PRO A 755 -18.75 14.67 -0.32
N ASP A 756 -18.51 13.62 -1.12
CA ASP A 756 -18.30 12.25 -0.62
C ASP A 756 -16.98 12.11 0.16
N ALA A 757 -16.02 13.01 -0.08
CA ALA A 757 -14.77 13.06 0.68
C ALA A 757 -14.96 13.61 2.12
N GLN A 758 -16.14 14.10 2.46
CA GLN A 758 -16.50 14.41 3.86
C GLN A 758 -16.75 13.14 4.68
N LEU A 759 -16.82 11.98 4.06
CA LEU A 759 -16.96 10.66 4.71
C LEU A 759 -18.08 10.63 5.75
N LEU A 760 -19.25 11.19 5.42
CA LEU A 760 -20.43 11.25 6.31
C LEU A 760 -21.06 9.86 6.45
N LYS A 761 -20.38 8.97 7.17
CA LYS A 761 -20.76 7.57 7.32
C LYS A 761 -20.11 6.93 8.56
N LYS A 762 -20.58 5.73 8.87
CA LYS A 762 -19.91 4.86 9.85
C LYS A 762 -18.63 4.31 9.26
N MET A 763 -17.54 4.39 10.02
CA MET A 763 -16.23 3.88 9.66
C MET A 763 -15.61 3.11 10.81
N SER A 764 -14.73 2.15 10.48
CA SER A 764 -13.96 1.37 11.44
C SER A 764 -12.50 1.38 11.06
N PHE A 765 -11.62 1.64 12.03
CA PHE A 765 -10.18 1.68 11.86
C PHE A 765 -9.52 0.78 12.88
N ASN A 766 -8.58 -0.04 12.44
CA ASN A 766 -7.87 -0.99 13.29
C ASN A 766 -6.38 -0.68 13.32
N CYS A 767 -5.78 -0.82 14.49
CA CYS A 767 -4.33 -0.87 14.65
C CYS A 767 -3.96 -1.77 15.83
N GLY A 768 -2.72 -2.21 15.86
CA GLY A 768 -2.11 -2.83 17.02
C GLY A 768 -1.12 -1.91 17.68
N VAL A 769 -0.86 -2.10 18.97
CA VAL A 769 0.26 -1.46 19.65
C VAL A 769 1.09 -2.50 20.41
N ALA A 770 2.42 -2.44 20.26
CA ALA A 770 3.35 -3.34 20.91
C ALA A 770 4.38 -2.55 21.74
N TYR A 771 4.61 -3.02 22.95
CA TYR A 771 5.61 -2.48 23.89
C TYR A 771 6.66 -3.57 24.13
N CYS A 772 7.90 -3.30 23.74
CA CYS A 772 8.97 -4.28 23.84
C CYS A 772 10.12 -3.71 24.70
N ALA A 773 10.52 -4.43 25.75
CA ALA A 773 11.69 -4.11 26.58
C ALA A 773 13.00 -4.47 25.87
N LYS A 774 13.15 -4.03 24.61
CA LYS A 774 14.29 -4.31 23.73
C LYS A 774 14.44 -3.20 22.68
N ALA A 775 15.67 -2.97 22.22
CA ALA A 775 15.94 -2.14 21.08
C ALA A 775 15.22 -2.67 19.80
N PHE A 776 15.10 -1.84 18.80
CA PHE A 776 14.31 -2.12 17.59
C PHE A 776 14.63 -3.48 16.95
N ASN A 777 15.89 -3.77 16.67
CA ASN A 777 16.29 -5.01 16.00
C ASN A 777 15.99 -6.27 16.83
N ASP A 778 16.17 -6.19 18.15
CA ASP A 778 15.88 -7.30 19.07
C ASP A 778 14.36 -7.48 19.34
N SER A 779 13.56 -6.45 19.05
CA SER A 779 12.10 -6.50 19.20
C SER A 779 11.42 -7.37 18.14
N ASN A 780 12.09 -7.57 17.00
CA ASN A 780 11.56 -8.31 15.83
C ASN A 780 10.23 -7.78 15.29
N ILE A 781 10.03 -6.47 15.37
CA ILE A 781 8.73 -5.83 15.08
C ILE A 781 8.26 -6.05 13.64
N ALA A 782 9.16 -6.14 12.66
CA ALA A 782 8.79 -6.42 11.26
C ALA A 782 8.05 -7.76 11.12
N ASN A 783 8.52 -8.81 11.81
CA ASN A 783 7.85 -10.12 11.80
C ASN A 783 6.58 -10.11 12.67
N ILE A 784 6.56 -9.39 13.79
CA ILE A 784 5.34 -9.20 14.60
C ILE A 784 4.26 -8.50 13.77
N ALA A 785 4.58 -7.42 13.06
CA ALA A 785 3.65 -6.71 12.19
C ALA A 785 3.17 -7.60 11.01
N LYS A 786 4.06 -8.39 10.42
CA LYS A 786 3.70 -9.36 9.37
C LYS A 786 2.72 -10.41 9.89
N GLN A 787 2.98 -11.00 11.06
CA GLN A 787 2.07 -11.98 11.69
C GLN A 787 0.73 -11.36 12.05
N TYR A 788 0.74 -10.14 12.63
CA TYR A 788 -0.48 -9.41 13.00
C TYR A 788 -1.37 -9.11 11.78
N ASN A 789 -0.77 -8.81 10.63
CA ASN A 789 -1.46 -8.54 9.36
C ASN A 789 -1.68 -9.80 8.50
N THR A 790 -1.44 -11.00 9.04
CA THR A 790 -1.66 -12.28 8.35
C THR A 790 -2.45 -13.23 9.27
N PRO A 791 -3.79 -13.22 9.18
CA PRO A 791 -4.62 -14.08 10.01
C PRO A 791 -4.41 -15.56 9.69
N ILE A 792 -4.70 -16.43 10.67
CA ILE A 792 -4.94 -17.86 10.41
C ILE A 792 -6.33 -17.98 9.82
N GLU A 793 -6.43 -18.54 8.61
CA GLU A 793 -7.73 -18.84 8.00
C GLU A 793 -8.30 -20.11 8.60
N VAL A 794 -9.62 -20.12 8.81
CA VAL A 794 -10.33 -21.27 9.38
C VAL A 794 -11.43 -21.71 8.43
N LYS A 795 -11.40 -22.98 8.03
CA LYS A 795 -12.47 -23.57 7.24
C LYS A 795 -13.20 -24.64 8.03
N GLU A 796 -14.45 -24.38 8.31
CA GLU A 796 -15.35 -25.36 8.87
C GLU A 796 -15.83 -26.33 7.79
N TYR A 797 -15.90 -27.63 8.15
CA TYR A 797 -16.55 -28.65 7.36
C TYR A 797 -17.52 -29.48 8.20
N SER A 798 -18.72 -29.66 7.67
CA SER A 798 -19.67 -30.69 8.09
C SER A 798 -20.53 -31.03 6.88
N GLU A 799 -21.11 -32.25 6.84
CA GLU A 799 -22.00 -32.67 5.76
C GLU A 799 -23.22 -31.76 5.64
N PHE A 800 -23.72 -31.27 6.76
CA PHE A 800 -24.82 -30.29 6.78
C PHE A 800 -24.46 -28.97 6.09
N LEU A 801 -23.29 -28.41 6.39
CA LEU A 801 -22.84 -27.16 5.78
C LEU A 801 -22.57 -27.34 4.28
N ASN A 802 -21.90 -28.43 3.92
CA ASN A 802 -21.56 -28.69 2.51
C ASN A 802 -22.80 -28.84 1.62
N GLY A 803 -23.93 -29.26 2.19
CA GLY A 803 -25.16 -29.46 1.42
C GLY A 803 -26.18 -28.32 1.48
N ARG A 804 -26.09 -27.39 2.44
CA ARG A 804 -27.17 -26.43 2.74
C ARG A 804 -26.81 -24.96 2.80
N LEU A 805 -25.68 -24.62 3.39
CA LEU A 805 -25.26 -23.23 3.55
C LEU A 805 -24.40 -22.75 2.41
N ILE A 806 -24.03 -23.61 1.48
CA ILE A 806 -23.09 -23.34 0.42
C ILE A 806 -23.81 -23.48 -0.93
N PHE A 807 -23.62 -22.49 -1.79
CA PHE A 807 -24.25 -22.42 -3.10
C PHE A 807 -23.93 -23.62 -4.00
N SER A 808 -22.68 -24.15 -3.91
CA SER A 808 -22.22 -25.28 -4.70
C SER A 808 -21.72 -26.41 -3.78
N GLN A 809 -22.19 -27.62 -3.99
CA GLN A 809 -21.64 -28.82 -3.36
C GLN A 809 -20.27 -29.14 -3.94
N ILE A 810 -19.30 -29.42 -3.06
CA ILE A 810 -17.99 -29.95 -3.42
C ILE A 810 -17.86 -31.31 -2.76
N GLU A 811 -17.59 -32.33 -3.56
CA GLU A 811 -17.34 -33.68 -3.13
C GLU A 811 -15.99 -34.11 -3.70
N GLU A 812 -14.96 -34.14 -2.84
CA GLU A 812 -13.62 -34.62 -3.18
C GLU A 812 -13.41 -36.03 -2.57
N GLU A 813 -12.58 -36.84 -3.23
CA GLU A 813 -12.16 -38.12 -2.70
C GLU A 813 -11.27 -37.89 -1.47
N ALA A 814 -11.59 -38.52 -0.35
CA ALA A 814 -10.90 -38.40 0.93
C ALA A 814 -9.53 -39.11 0.91
N THR A 815 -8.55 -38.50 0.25
CA THR A 815 -7.22 -39.08 0.01
C THR A 815 -6.10 -38.39 0.77
N ASN A 816 -6.30 -37.13 1.19
CA ASN A 816 -5.26 -36.32 1.80
C ASN A 816 -5.19 -36.49 3.32
N ASP A 817 -4.00 -36.37 3.88
CA ASP A 817 -3.78 -36.37 5.33
C ASP A 817 -4.36 -35.13 5.98
N ASN A 818 -4.80 -35.23 7.23
CA ASN A 818 -5.50 -34.16 7.96
C ASN A 818 -4.57 -33.01 8.38
N ASN A 819 -3.27 -33.20 8.27
CA ASN A 819 -2.26 -32.17 8.57
C ASN A 819 -1.24 -32.12 7.45
N LEU A 820 -0.82 -30.93 7.09
CA LEU A 820 0.23 -30.65 6.12
C LEU A 820 1.13 -29.54 6.63
N THR A 821 2.42 -29.77 6.65
CA THR A 821 3.45 -28.73 6.74
C THR A 821 4.28 -28.81 5.47
N MET A 822 4.36 -27.73 4.70
CA MET A 822 5.14 -27.71 3.46
C MET A 822 6.52 -27.10 3.66
N LEU A 823 6.57 -26.04 4.45
CA LEU A 823 7.71 -25.16 4.59
C LEU A 823 7.78 -24.58 6.01
N SER A 824 8.99 -24.53 6.58
CA SER A 824 9.30 -23.72 7.76
C SER A 824 10.52 -22.83 7.51
N MET A 825 10.65 -21.77 8.29
CA MET A 825 11.75 -20.82 8.21
C MET A 825 12.36 -20.61 9.59
N GLU A 826 13.67 -20.72 9.65
CA GLU A 826 14.49 -20.29 10.79
C GLU A 826 15.18 -18.98 10.49
N GLY A 827 15.46 -18.16 11.53
CA GLY A 827 16.14 -16.87 11.38
C GLY A 827 15.20 -15.68 11.54
N ASN A 828 15.65 -14.52 11.09
CA ASN A 828 14.97 -13.24 11.30
C ASN A 828 14.66 -12.47 10.00
N LEU A 829 14.72 -13.14 8.84
CA LEU A 829 14.17 -12.59 7.61
C LEU A 829 12.64 -12.46 7.69
N THR A 830 12.09 -11.54 6.95
CA THR A 830 10.65 -11.33 6.85
C THR A 830 10.13 -11.83 5.50
N VAL A 831 9.01 -12.55 5.53
CA VAL A 831 8.36 -13.04 4.30
C VAL A 831 7.60 -11.91 3.63
N SER A 832 7.90 -11.67 2.34
CA SER A 832 7.11 -10.78 1.51
C SER A 832 5.98 -11.54 0.82
N ALA A 833 6.31 -12.59 0.06
CA ALA A 833 5.34 -13.39 -0.67
C ALA A 833 5.74 -14.87 -0.76
N ILE A 834 4.73 -15.75 -0.81
CA ILE A 834 4.81 -17.15 -1.24
C ILE A 834 3.69 -17.36 -2.25
N LYS A 835 4.03 -17.63 -3.51
CA LYS A 835 3.06 -17.78 -4.60
C LYS A 835 3.47 -18.86 -5.60
N ASN A 836 2.54 -19.28 -6.44
CA ASN A 836 2.90 -20.09 -7.61
C ASN A 836 3.71 -19.25 -8.60
N ALA A 837 4.70 -19.85 -9.24
CA ALA A 837 5.44 -19.21 -10.33
C ALA A 837 4.51 -18.94 -11.53
N GLU A 838 4.73 -17.85 -12.27
CA GLU A 838 3.83 -17.44 -13.35
C GLU A 838 3.87 -18.39 -14.55
N ASP A 839 5.05 -18.76 -15.01
CA ASP A 839 5.26 -19.52 -16.24
C ASP A 839 5.98 -20.87 -15.99
N GLN A 840 6.05 -21.31 -14.73
CA GLN A 840 6.76 -22.52 -14.30
C GLN A 840 5.95 -23.30 -13.25
N GLU A 841 6.27 -24.56 -13.02
CA GLU A 841 5.50 -25.43 -12.11
C GLU A 841 5.77 -25.18 -10.61
N GLY A 842 6.91 -24.61 -10.25
CA GLY A 842 7.29 -24.37 -8.85
C GLY A 842 6.59 -23.20 -8.19
N MET A 843 7.13 -22.80 -7.05
CA MET A 843 6.69 -21.64 -6.29
C MET A 843 7.77 -20.55 -6.23
N ILE A 844 7.35 -19.32 -6.07
CA ILE A 844 8.20 -18.18 -5.77
C ILE A 844 8.09 -17.87 -4.28
N ILE A 845 9.25 -17.74 -3.63
CA ILE A 845 9.37 -17.31 -2.23
C ILE A 845 10.21 -16.04 -2.23
N ARG A 846 9.65 -14.94 -1.69
CA ARG A 846 10.37 -13.67 -1.54
C ARG A 846 10.48 -13.30 -0.08
N LEU A 847 11.73 -13.02 0.33
CA LEU A 847 12.11 -12.68 1.68
C LEU A 847 12.92 -11.39 1.67
N TYR A 848 12.84 -10.61 2.75
CA TYR A 848 13.64 -9.39 2.89
C TYR A 848 14.16 -9.21 4.32
N ASN A 849 15.16 -8.34 4.47
CA ASN A 849 15.69 -7.95 5.76
C ASN A 849 14.91 -6.74 6.32
N GLY A 850 14.09 -6.99 7.34
CA GLY A 850 13.31 -5.97 8.07
C GLY A 850 14.04 -5.34 9.26
N MET A 851 15.33 -5.68 9.51
CA MET A 851 16.14 -5.06 10.57
C MET A 851 16.73 -3.73 10.09
N TYR A 852 16.97 -2.80 11.01
CA TYR A 852 17.57 -1.52 10.66
C TYR A 852 19.09 -1.57 10.81
N LYS A 853 19.82 -1.34 9.70
CA LYS A 853 21.29 -1.31 9.62
C LYS A 853 22.02 -2.57 10.09
N GLU A 854 21.31 -3.65 10.35
CA GLU A 854 21.91 -4.94 10.71
C GLU A 854 21.60 -5.99 9.64
N ASN A 855 22.37 -7.06 9.64
CA ASN A 855 22.14 -8.18 8.76
C ASN A 855 21.09 -9.13 9.36
N ALA A 856 20.21 -9.63 8.51
CA ALA A 856 19.31 -10.73 8.84
C ALA A 856 19.75 -12.01 8.14
N SER A 857 19.43 -13.15 8.71
CA SER A 857 19.70 -14.46 8.10
C SER A 857 18.45 -15.31 8.09
N GLY A 858 18.40 -16.29 7.19
CA GLY A 858 17.27 -17.19 7.08
C GLY A 858 17.64 -18.53 6.46
N LYS A 859 16.92 -19.57 6.92
CA LYS A 859 17.01 -20.93 6.41
C LYS A 859 15.60 -21.42 6.15
N LEU A 860 15.34 -21.94 4.96
CA LEU A 860 14.08 -22.55 4.59
C LEU A 860 14.20 -24.07 4.69
N ILE A 861 13.22 -24.71 5.32
CA ILE A 861 13.18 -26.17 5.54
C ILE A 861 11.89 -26.71 4.94
N PHE A 862 11.98 -27.64 4.00
CA PHE A 862 10.87 -28.21 3.26
C PHE A 862 10.62 -29.66 3.71
N THR A 863 9.36 -30.06 3.79
CA THR A 863 8.98 -31.44 4.14
C THR A 863 9.13 -32.42 2.96
N LYS A 864 8.92 -31.92 1.74
CA LYS A 864 9.18 -32.69 0.51
C LYS A 864 10.58 -32.39 -0.03
N PRO A 865 11.23 -33.37 -0.71
CA PRO A 865 12.53 -33.11 -1.33
C PRO A 865 12.46 -31.99 -2.40
N ILE A 866 13.44 -31.14 -2.39
CA ILE A 866 13.62 -30.07 -3.38
C ILE A 866 14.17 -30.69 -4.67
N LYS A 867 13.42 -30.58 -5.77
CA LYS A 867 13.87 -31.02 -7.10
C LYS A 867 14.76 -29.98 -7.75
N ASN A 868 14.41 -28.70 -7.60
CA ASN A 868 15.13 -27.59 -8.17
C ASN A 868 14.94 -26.31 -7.35
N ALA A 869 16.01 -25.53 -7.15
CA ALA A 869 15.95 -24.22 -6.52
C ALA A 869 17.04 -23.30 -7.05
N TYR A 870 16.69 -22.02 -7.24
CA TYR A 870 17.64 -20.99 -7.69
C TYR A 870 17.15 -19.59 -7.35
N VAL A 871 18.05 -18.62 -7.38
CA VAL A 871 17.73 -17.20 -7.23
C VAL A 871 17.17 -16.63 -8.52
N THR A 872 16.10 -15.86 -8.43
CA THR A 872 15.49 -15.17 -9.57
C THR A 872 15.56 -13.66 -9.43
N ASN A 873 15.41 -12.95 -10.55
CA ASN A 873 15.04 -11.55 -10.56
C ASN A 873 13.50 -11.40 -10.33
N LEU A 874 13.00 -10.16 -10.38
CA LEU A 874 11.56 -9.91 -10.19
C LEU A 874 10.70 -10.29 -11.41
N LYS A 875 11.33 -10.64 -12.55
CA LYS A 875 10.64 -11.26 -13.70
C LYS A 875 10.59 -12.80 -13.62
N GLU A 876 10.99 -13.37 -12.49
CA GLU A 876 11.10 -14.82 -12.24
C GLU A 876 12.14 -15.53 -13.15
N GLU A 877 13.06 -14.78 -13.76
CA GLU A 877 14.16 -15.32 -14.55
C GLU A 877 15.32 -15.71 -13.63
N LYS A 878 15.96 -16.86 -13.89
CA LYS A 878 17.11 -17.33 -13.11
C LYS A 878 18.27 -16.34 -13.21
N THR A 879 18.78 -15.88 -12.07
CA THR A 879 19.92 -14.97 -11.99
C THR A 879 21.14 -15.54 -11.25
N GLY A 880 20.91 -16.58 -10.44
CA GLY A 880 21.99 -17.18 -9.66
C GLY A 880 21.63 -18.55 -9.12
N GLU A 881 22.64 -19.26 -8.62
CA GLU A 881 22.43 -20.51 -7.90
C GLU A 881 22.23 -20.23 -6.42
N VAL A 882 21.40 -21.05 -5.76
CA VAL A 882 21.32 -21.13 -4.30
C VAL A 882 21.82 -22.49 -3.84
N LYS A 883 22.52 -22.54 -2.72
CA LYS A 883 22.94 -23.80 -2.13
C LYS A 883 21.76 -24.45 -1.42
N TYR A 884 21.44 -25.67 -1.78
CA TYR A 884 20.40 -26.45 -1.12
C TYR A 884 20.78 -27.92 -0.94
N THR A 885 20.16 -28.55 0.03
CA THR A 885 20.14 -30.00 0.21
C THR A 885 18.77 -30.55 -0.23
N ASP A 886 18.51 -31.84 -0.02
CA ASP A 886 17.19 -32.40 -0.35
C ASP A 886 16.02 -31.64 0.31
N HIS A 887 16.24 -31.04 1.48
CA HIS A 887 15.16 -30.42 2.25
C HIS A 887 15.44 -28.99 2.73
N GLU A 888 16.63 -28.44 2.49
CA GLU A 888 17.00 -27.15 3.10
C GLU A 888 17.64 -26.17 2.11
N ILE A 889 17.28 -24.91 2.23
CA ILE A 889 17.93 -23.79 1.54
C ILE A 889 18.49 -22.84 2.60
N ASP A 890 19.81 -22.66 2.63
CA ASP A 890 20.47 -21.66 3.47
C ASP A 890 20.71 -20.36 2.67
N LEU A 891 20.05 -19.29 3.09
CA LEU A 891 20.15 -17.98 2.44
C LEU A 891 21.33 -17.14 2.93
N GLY A 892 22.04 -17.62 3.98
CA GLY A 892 23.13 -16.86 4.59
C GLY A 892 22.65 -15.54 5.17
N SER A 893 23.40 -14.48 4.92
CA SER A 893 23.18 -13.16 5.52
C SER A 893 22.79 -12.13 4.46
N LEU A 894 21.65 -11.47 4.63
CA LEU A 894 21.17 -10.34 3.83
C LEU A 894 21.42 -9.03 4.59
N SER A 895 22.02 -8.05 3.95
CA SER A 895 22.21 -6.72 4.52
C SER A 895 20.90 -5.93 4.60
N HIS A 896 20.94 -4.78 5.26
CA HIS A 896 19.80 -3.88 5.45
C HIS A 896 19.03 -3.63 4.15
N CYS A 897 17.71 -3.70 4.22
CA CYS A 897 16.77 -3.50 3.10
C CYS A 897 16.94 -4.42 1.89
N LYS A 898 17.85 -5.41 1.92
CA LYS A 898 17.98 -6.39 0.84
C LYS A 898 16.82 -7.38 0.86
N PHE A 899 16.35 -7.72 -0.35
CA PHE A 899 15.45 -8.87 -0.55
C PHE A 899 16.10 -9.93 -1.45
N VAL A 900 15.58 -11.12 -1.36
CA VAL A 900 15.91 -12.27 -2.22
C VAL A 900 14.61 -12.90 -2.74
N THR A 901 14.61 -13.28 -4.00
CA THR A 901 13.53 -14.03 -4.63
C THR A 901 14.04 -15.39 -5.07
N LEU A 902 13.37 -16.44 -4.66
CA LEU A 902 13.69 -17.83 -4.95
C LEU A 902 12.60 -18.47 -5.79
N TYR A 903 13.01 -19.24 -6.76
CA TYR A 903 12.19 -20.29 -7.37
C TYR A 903 12.49 -21.60 -6.65
N VAL A 904 11.44 -22.36 -6.29
CA VAL A 904 11.55 -23.68 -5.66
C VAL A 904 10.54 -24.62 -6.28
N GLU A 905 10.99 -25.81 -6.66
CA GLU A 905 10.18 -26.94 -7.14
C GLU A 905 10.37 -28.12 -6.19
N LEU A 906 9.23 -28.69 -5.69
CA LEU A 906 9.20 -29.82 -4.75
C LEU A 906 8.78 -31.12 -5.42
#